data_cfc663043357d4b29bc8546e9423a41d
#
_entry.id   cfc663043357d4b29bc8546e9423a41d
#
_cell.length_a   1.000
_cell.length_b   1.000
_cell.length_c   1.000
_cell.angle_alpha   90.00
_cell.angle_beta   90.00
_cell.angle_gamma   90.00
#
_symmetry.space_group_name_H-M   'P 1'
#
loop_
_entity.id
_entity.type
_entity.pdbx_description
1 polymer ?
#
loop_
_entity_poly.entity_id
_entity_poly.type
_entity_poly.pdbx_seq_one_letter_code
_entity_poly.pdbx_strand_id
1 'polypeptide(L)'
;MNFGKTINLLVVDDDEDDLYLITDALSEVNGTRYSVTTAASPLAAMAQLSKATFDVIFSDYRLGPITGVQFIKSVRNAGFDTPIILLTGIADHVIDAAALQAGSSDFVPKTSITADVLDRSVRYALAHAERQRLLQTVLKNTMSGIAVLNSDKQISLWNPQFLAFAQQAFGEDADRFGKLLDLTSKSTQKDIAVGDRIVEANISPLPDGGSVVALHDVTQRVSDLRDRELAEERIRKVAMQDVLTDLPNRMAFNEYLDCCLEGAAIGNRKVAVLLFDFNRFKEVNDIFGHAAGDQILRSAAIRLKFILSEQEYVARLGGDEFVLVQNDSNQERAVELAQRIVECLSVPMEWEGKQIEAGVSVGVAIYPNQGQNRQQLLANADLAMYRGKAEVGRPICVFDASMDLFIRNRRKIAHDLRHAIQNHELSLSLQPQFISGSGQLVGFEALLRWCSPTRGMVSPNEFIPIAEETGLIVEIDEWVLRRACKLLVNFPWIKRLAVNISAKAICQPNIDNMVRTVLMETQVSPSRLELEVTETAFVYDLNRALHNLRQIKALGISIAMDDFGTGYSSLSLLNSFPFDRIKIDGSFIQLTGNNARADSIFRAVVGLGSALNVPVLAEGVETNDHLQFAVLSGCEEMQGFHVGRPIAEATLETMQMQLGSSMHFVAIRNWQQAVAANTDLEKFEEPHHELRSA
;
A
#
# COMPACT_ATOMS: atom_id res chain seq x y z
N MET A 1 -13.40 14.75 65.76
CA MET A 1 -14.53 15.47 66.37
C MET A 1 -14.19 16.94 66.43
N ASN A 2 -15.05 17.81 65.85
CA ASN A 2 -14.83 19.28 65.86
C ASN A 2 -15.02 19.82 67.29
N PHE A 3 -13.93 20.18 67.92
CA PHE A 3 -13.98 20.91 69.17
C PHE A 3 -14.54 22.32 68.90
N GLY A 4 -15.82 22.54 69.32
CA GLY A 4 -16.47 23.85 69.23
C GLY A 4 -17.94 23.87 68.81
N LYS A 5 -18.53 22.74 68.44
CA LYS A 5 -19.98 22.69 68.13
C LYS A 5 -20.79 22.49 69.42
N THR A 6 -21.73 23.40 69.72
CA THR A 6 -22.69 23.20 70.78
C THR A 6 -23.69 22.12 70.40
N ILE A 7 -23.87 21.11 71.22
CA ILE A 7 -24.82 20.01 71.01
C ILE A 7 -26.15 20.36 71.67
N ASN A 8 -27.22 20.40 70.88
CA ASN A 8 -28.56 20.74 71.38
C ASN A 8 -29.24 19.48 71.86
N LEU A 9 -29.58 19.41 73.16
CA LEU A 9 -30.20 18.30 73.79
C LEU A 9 -31.64 18.65 74.22
N LEU A 10 -32.54 17.68 74.01
CA LEU A 10 -33.86 17.75 74.59
C LEU A 10 -33.96 16.72 75.76
N VAL A 11 -34.27 17.13 76.96
CA VAL A 11 -34.45 16.25 78.11
C VAL A 11 -35.93 16.24 78.45
N VAL A 12 -36.51 15.01 78.47
CA VAL A 12 -37.93 14.81 78.67
C VAL A 12 -38.11 13.96 79.95
N ASP A 13 -38.60 14.54 80.98
CA ASP A 13 -38.93 13.86 82.28
C ASP A 13 -40.09 14.63 82.95
N ASP A 14 -41.00 13.95 83.61
CA ASP A 14 -42.08 14.60 84.29
C ASP A 14 -41.78 14.93 85.77
N ASP A 15 -40.58 14.54 86.24
CA ASP A 15 -40.02 14.92 87.53
C ASP A 15 -39.05 16.10 87.38
N GLU A 16 -39.32 17.23 88.05
CA GLU A 16 -38.48 18.42 87.97
C GLU A 16 -37.08 18.24 88.60
N ASP A 17 -37.01 17.35 89.64
CA ASP A 17 -35.73 17.05 90.29
C ASP A 17 -34.79 16.26 89.35
N ASP A 18 -35.35 15.30 88.59
CA ASP A 18 -34.60 14.55 87.60
C ASP A 18 -34.14 15.43 86.40
N LEU A 19 -35.00 16.34 85.93
CA LEU A 19 -34.63 17.34 84.96
C LEU A 19 -33.46 18.21 85.42
N TYR A 20 -33.49 18.63 86.67
CA TYR A 20 -32.43 19.42 87.29
C TYR A 20 -31.10 18.62 87.34
N LEU A 21 -31.18 17.39 87.85
CA LEU A 21 -30.05 16.47 88.03
C LEU A 21 -29.34 16.15 86.69
N ILE A 22 -30.08 15.92 85.66
CA ILE A 22 -29.53 15.64 84.30
C ILE A 22 -28.90 16.91 83.73
N THR A 23 -29.54 18.05 83.88
CA THR A 23 -29.04 19.35 83.38
C THR A 23 -27.76 19.76 84.09
N ASP A 24 -27.71 19.58 85.41
CA ASP A 24 -26.54 19.85 86.22
C ASP A 24 -25.36 18.96 85.86
N ALA A 25 -25.56 17.65 85.73
CA ALA A 25 -24.59 16.68 85.34
C ALA A 25 -24.02 17.03 83.92
N LEU A 26 -24.87 17.45 82.98
CA LEU A 26 -24.45 17.85 81.64
C LEU A 26 -23.66 19.19 81.67
N SER A 27 -23.89 20.05 82.60
CA SER A 27 -23.16 21.30 82.79
C SER A 27 -21.71 21.12 83.29
N GLU A 28 -21.48 20.01 84.02
CA GLU A 28 -20.15 19.63 84.52
C GLU A 28 -19.22 19.00 83.46
N VAL A 29 -19.76 18.63 82.29
CA VAL A 29 -18.96 18.00 81.22
C VAL A 29 -17.87 18.94 80.73
N ASN A 30 -16.63 18.52 80.87
CA ASN A 30 -15.49 19.27 80.34
C ASN A 30 -15.24 18.98 78.84
N GLY A 31 -15.09 20.05 78.02
CA GLY A 31 -14.69 19.92 76.64
C GLY A 31 -15.82 19.88 75.63
N THR A 32 -17.08 19.60 76.02
CA THR A 32 -18.24 19.64 75.14
C THR A 32 -19.25 20.66 75.69
N ARG A 33 -19.79 21.52 74.82
CA ARG A 33 -20.85 22.45 75.24
C ARG A 33 -22.22 21.86 74.90
N TYR A 34 -23.05 21.68 75.89
CA TYR A 34 -24.43 21.24 75.73
C TYR A 34 -25.38 22.43 75.88
N SER A 35 -26.34 22.54 74.99
CA SER A 35 -27.48 23.44 75.14
C SER A 35 -28.70 22.57 75.47
N VAL A 36 -29.09 22.58 76.69
CA VAL A 36 -30.18 21.70 77.20
C VAL A 36 -31.52 22.45 77.20
N THR A 37 -32.51 21.84 76.56
CA THR A 37 -33.91 22.25 76.63
C THR A 37 -34.68 21.16 77.40
N THR A 38 -35.47 21.52 78.36
CA THR A 38 -36.22 20.58 79.12
C THR A 38 -37.72 20.57 78.76
N ALA A 39 -38.36 19.42 78.85
CA ALA A 39 -39.80 19.24 78.63
C ALA A 39 -40.40 18.36 79.72
N ALA A 40 -41.31 18.88 80.47
CA ALA A 40 -41.96 18.15 81.58
C ALA A 40 -43.09 17.19 81.11
N SER A 41 -43.29 16.96 79.84
CA SER A 41 -44.23 16.03 79.27
C SER A 41 -43.95 15.67 77.81
N PRO A 42 -44.41 14.51 77.37
CA PRO A 42 -44.34 14.09 75.98
C PRO A 42 -44.94 15.08 74.99
N LEU A 43 -46.01 15.76 75.34
CA LEU A 43 -46.70 16.74 74.52
C LEU A 43 -45.80 18.01 74.35
N ALA A 44 -45.18 18.46 75.48
CA ALA A 44 -44.28 19.58 75.49
C ALA A 44 -43.00 19.27 74.62
N ALA A 45 -42.49 18.04 74.76
CA ALA A 45 -41.35 17.56 73.95
C ALA A 45 -41.68 17.53 72.49
N MET A 46 -42.82 17.03 72.03
CA MET A 46 -43.23 17.07 70.61
C MET A 46 -43.42 18.49 70.14
N ALA A 47 -43.93 19.41 70.96
CA ALA A 47 -44.02 20.82 70.56
C ALA A 47 -42.64 21.48 70.43
N GLN A 48 -41.61 21.11 71.18
CA GLN A 48 -40.24 21.57 71.06
C GLN A 48 -39.59 20.98 69.80
N LEU A 49 -39.77 19.68 69.53
CA LEU A 49 -39.25 19.03 68.32
C LEU A 49 -39.80 19.64 67.03
N SER A 50 -41.01 20.20 67.05
CA SER A 50 -41.61 20.87 65.93
C SER A 50 -41.05 22.30 65.71
N LYS A 51 -40.44 22.90 66.72
CA LYS A 51 -39.93 24.32 66.72
C LYS A 51 -38.44 24.39 66.52
N ALA A 52 -37.66 23.43 66.98
CA ALA A 52 -36.21 23.42 66.97
C ALA A 52 -35.67 22.00 66.63
N THR A 53 -34.44 22.01 66.15
CA THR A 53 -33.69 20.76 65.88
C THR A 53 -32.82 20.40 67.08
N PHE A 54 -32.90 19.19 67.51
CA PHE A 54 -32.08 18.65 68.61
C PHE A 54 -31.13 17.58 68.03
N ASP A 55 -29.93 17.52 68.56
CA ASP A 55 -28.93 16.53 68.15
C ASP A 55 -29.18 15.18 68.85
N VAL A 56 -29.64 15.20 70.14
CA VAL A 56 -29.99 13.99 70.86
C VAL A 56 -31.17 14.31 71.81
N ILE A 57 -31.99 13.33 72.09
CA ILE A 57 -33.11 13.38 73.07
C ILE A 57 -32.79 12.41 74.19
N PHE A 58 -32.84 12.91 75.46
CA PHE A 58 -32.99 12.05 76.67
C PHE A 58 -34.47 11.95 77.04
N SER A 59 -34.92 10.74 77.26
CA SER A 59 -36.32 10.53 77.65
C SER A 59 -36.37 9.63 78.83
N ASP A 60 -37.13 10.02 79.91
CA ASP A 60 -37.42 9.08 80.96
C ASP A 60 -38.29 7.95 80.46
N TYR A 61 -38.18 6.80 81.15
CA TYR A 61 -38.99 5.64 80.86
C TYR A 61 -40.48 5.84 81.35
N ARG A 62 -40.68 6.58 82.43
CA ARG A 62 -42.00 6.91 82.94
C ARG A 62 -42.34 8.35 82.69
N LEU A 63 -43.25 8.63 81.81
CA LEU A 63 -43.62 9.97 81.41
C LEU A 63 -45.11 10.21 81.67
N GLY A 64 -45.50 10.12 82.92
CA GLY A 64 -46.90 10.25 83.36
C GLY A 64 -47.78 9.19 82.79
N PRO A 65 -48.75 9.47 81.88
CA PRO A 65 -49.71 8.50 81.36
C PRO A 65 -49.15 7.53 80.31
N ILE A 66 -47.98 7.80 79.75
CA ILE A 66 -47.30 7.00 78.69
C ILE A 66 -45.91 6.60 79.14
N THR A 67 -45.38 5.53 78.52
CA THR A 67 -43.98 5.13 78.72
C THR A 67 -43.05 5.82 77.74
N GLY A 68 -41.76 5.96 78.08
CA GLY A 68 -40.72 6.46 77.18
C GLY A 68 -40.64 5.67 75.89
N VAL A 69 -40.88 4.35 75.89
CA VAL A 69 -40.98 3.51 74.70
C VAL A 69 -42.13 3.95 73.79
N GLN A 70 -43.29 4.32 74.37
CA GLN A 70 -44.42 4.84 73.58
C GLN A 70 -44.08 6.25 73.02
N PHE A 71 -43.36 7.06 73.77
CA PHE A 71 -42.86 8.36 73.29
C PHE A 71 -41.90 8.20 72.14
N ILE A 72 -40.92 7.28 72.21
CA ILE A 72 -40.00 7.00 71.14
C ILE A 72 -40.77 6.63 69.84
N LYS A 73 -41.78 5.74 69.93
CA LYS A 73 -42.61 5.40 68.77
C LYS A 73 -43.33 6.62 68.19
N SER A 74 -43.85 7.49 69.07
CA SER A 74 -44.52 8.73 68.64
C SER A 74 -43.55 9.69 67.88
N VAL A 75 -42.32 9.81 68.34
CA VAL A 75 -41.26 10.63 67.69
C VAL A 75 -40.92 10.03 66.35
N ARG A 76 -40.75 8.72 66.27
CA ARG A 76 -40.41 8.03 64.98
C ARG A 76 -41.58 8.12 63.98
N ASN A 77 -42.86 7.91 64.48
CA ASN A 77 -44.01 8.05 63.60
C ASN A 77 -44.24 9.48 63.10
N ALA A 78 -43.76 10.48 63.83
CA ALA A 78 -43.77 11.87 63.40
C ALA A 78 -42.62 12.21 62.44
N GLY A 79 -41.74 11.24 62.06
CA GLY A 79 -40.70 11.41 61.10
C GLY A 79 -39.40 12.01 61.65
N PHE A 80 -39.20 12.05 62.93
CA PHE A 80 -37.95 12.53 63.54
C PHE A 80 -37.02 11.34 63.79
N ASP A 81 -35.81 11.44 63.13
CA ASP A 81 -34.72 10.46 63.25
C ASP A 81 -33.68 10.81 64.33
N THR A 82 -33.92 11.87 65.09
CA THR A 82 -33.05 12.29 66.22
C THR A 82 -32.75 11.11 67.14
N PRO A 83 -31.47 10.85 67.48
CA PRO A 83 -31.11 9.80 68.43
C PRO A 83 -31.77 10.04 69.76
N ILE A 84 -32.38 8.95 70.34
CA ILE A 84 -33.04 9.00 71.60
C ILE A 84 -32.37 8.06 72.60
N ILE A 85 -31.96 8.59 73.74
CA ILE A 85 -31.40 7.82 74.87
C ILE A 85 -32.45 7.70 75.92
N LEU A 86 -32.79 6.46 76.32
CA LEU A 86 -33.78 6.22 77.35
C LEU A 86 -33.14 6.22 78.72
N LEU A 87 -33.72 6.96 79.66
CA LEU A 87 -33.33 6.97 81.08
C LEU A 87 -34.27 6.00 81.86
N THR A 88 -33.68 5.08 82.62
CA THR A 88 -34.46 4.07 83.33
C THR A 88 -34.15 4.01 84.83
N GLY A 89 -35.18 3.87 85.72
CA GLY A 89 -34.99 3.72 87.16
C GLY A 89 -34.53 2.35 87.62
N ILE A 90 -34.70 1.32 86.80
CA ILE A 90 -34.35 -0.09 87.07
C ILE A 90 -33.70 -0.69 85.83
N ALA A 91 -32.54 -1.36 85.96
CA ALA A 91 -31.96 -2.14 84.92
C ALA A 91 -32.76 -3.44 84.73
N ASP A 92 -33.64 -3.44 83.69
CA ASP A 92 -34.43 -4.60 83.31
C ASP A 92 -34.24 -4.91 81.82
N HIS A 93 -33.67 -6.06 81.53
CA HIS A 93 -33.35 -6.50 80.15
C HIS A 93 -34.59 -6.54 79.23
N VAL A 94 -35.78 -6.66 79.73
CA VAL A 94 -37.01 -6.66 78.92
C VAL A 94 -37.37 -5.26 78.46
N ILE A 95 -37.13 -4.25 79.33
CA ILE A 95 -37.30 -2.82 78.96
C ILE A 95 -36.27 -2.38 77.95
N ASP A 96 -35.02 -2.80 78.10
CA ASP A 96 -33.91 -2.49 77.18
C ASP A 96 -34.19 -3.03 75.79
N ALA A 97 -34.64 -4.29 75.66
CA ALA A 97 -34.97 -4.89 74.37
C ALA A 97 -36.18 -4.17 73.70
N ALA A 98 -37.20 -3.81 74.47
CA ALA A 98 -38.36 -3.08 73.93
C ALA A 98 -38.04 -1.65 73.52
N ALA A 99 -37.13 -0.98 74.21
CA ALA A 99 -36.62 0.35 73.83
C ALA A 99 -35.86 0.33 72.58
N LEU A 100 -34.92 -0.61 72.43
CA LEU A 100 -34.15 -0.80 71.20
C LEU A 100 -35.01 -1.11 69.95
N GLN A 101 -36.00 -1.98 70.13
CA GLN A 101 -37.00 -2.29 69.09
C GLN A 101 -37.89 -1.08 68.73
N ALA A 102 -38.15 -0.15 69.67
CA ALA A 102 -38.88 1.08 69.43
C ALA A 102 -38.01 2.17 68.74
N GLY A 103 -36.71 1.95 68.60
CA GLY A 103 -35.79 2.87 67.95
C GLY A 103 -35.00 3.80 68.90
N SER A 104 -34.80 3.37 70.16
CA SER A 104 -33.86 3.98 71.09
C SER A 104 -32.42 3.78 70.56
N SER A 105 -31.56 4.77 70.74
CA SER A 105 -30.16 4.68 70.40
C SER A 105 -29.26 4.15 71.50
N ASP A 106 -29.70 4.35 72.74
CA ASP A 106 -29.02 3.85 73.93
C ASP A 106 -29.97 3.91 75.12
N PHE A 107 -29.57 3.35 76.24
CA PHE A 107 -30.27 3.55 77.53
C PHE A 107 -29.29 3.76 78.68
N VAL A 108 -29.69 4.55 79.69
CA VAL A 108 -28.86 4.90 80.86
C VAL A 108 -29.66 4.75 82.09
N PRO A 109 -29.23 3.88 83.08
CA PRO A 109 -29.87 3.78 84.38
C PRO A 109 -29.74 5.10 85.13
N LYS A 110 -30.88 5.57 85.76
CA LYS A 110 -30.89 6.82 86.55
C LYS A 110 -29.90 6.74 87.73
N THR A 111 -29.65 5.56 88.28
CA THR A 111 -28.70 5.35 89.39
C THR A 111 -27.19 5.58 88.92
N SER A 112 -26.91 5.61 87.64
CA SER A 112 -25.58 5.78 87.10
C SER A 112 -25.40 7.12 86.37
N ILE A 113 -26.26 8.07 86.50
CA ILE A 113 -26.19 9.41 85.94
C ILE A 113 -25.00 10.15 86.54
N THR A 114 -24.00 10.37 85.66
CA THR A 114 -22.81 11.23 85.89
C THR A 114 -22.47 11.96 84.61
N ALA A 115 -21.76 13.07 84.74
CA ALA A 115 -21.29 13.84 83.57
C ALA A 115 -20.61 12.99 82.49
N ASP A 116 -19.74 12.06 82.89
CA ASP A 116 -18.96 11.19 81.96
C ASP A 116 -19.89 10.13 81.27
N VAL A 117 -20.90 9.59 82.00
CA VAL A 117 -21.83 8.58 81.42
C VAL A 117 -22.73 9.24 80.37
N LEU A 118 -23.33 10.40 80.72
CA LEU A 118 -24.21 11.11 79.81
C LEU A 118 -23.42 11.57 78.52
N ASP A 119 -22.23 12.16 78.72
CA ASP A 119 -21.37 12.62 77.57
C ASP A 119 -21.01 11.42 76.68
N ARG A 120 -20.62 10.29 77.27
CA ARG A 120 -20.31 9.09 76.51
C ARG A 120 -21.49 8.57 75.68
N SER A 121 -22.69 8.48 76.28
CA SER A 121 -23.93 8.00 75.65
C SER A 121 -24.32 8.96 74.49
N VAL A 122 -24.24 10.27 74.69
CA VAL A 122 -24.49 11.25 73.63
C VAL A 122 -23.53 11.06 72.46
N ARG A 123 -22.21 10.98 72.73
CA ARG A 123 -21.21 10.78 71.68
C ARG A 123 -21.45 9.46 70.93
N TYR A 124 -21.82 8.39 71.60
CA TYR A 124 -22.08 7.12 70.97
C TYR A 124 -23.33 7.16 70.08
N ALA A 125 -24.43 7.77 70.59
CA ALA A 125 -25.67 7.92 69.83
C ALA A 125 -25.47 8.79 68.57
N LEU A 126 -24.70 9.89 68.68
CA LEU A 126 -24.38 10.72 67.53
C LEU A 126 -23.50 10.01 66.50
N ALA A 127 -22.43 9.34 66.95
CA ALA A 127 -21.54 8.62 66.05
C ALA A 127 -22.26 7.49 65.27
N HIS A 128 -23.18 6.79 65.98
CA HIS A 128 -23.99 5.74 65.34
C HIS A 128 -24.98 6.32 64.33
N ALA A 129 -25.65 7.41 64.63
CA ALA A 129 -26.54 8.11 63.69
C ALA A 129 -25.84 8.66 62.46
N GLU A 130 -24.66 9.26 62.65
CA GLU A 130 -23.83 9.78 61.55
C GLU A 130 -23.38 8.67 60.61
N ARG A 131 -22.95 7.53 61.19
CA ARG A 131 -22.54 6.35 60.38
C ARG A 131 -23.70 5.78 59.57
N GLN A 132 -24.89 5.68 60.14
CA GLN A 132 -26.10 5.22 59.43
C GLN A 132 -26.49 6.19 58.31
N ARG A 133 -26.47 7.51 58.55
CA ARG A 133 -26.74 8.52 57.53
C ARG A 133 -25.75 8.47 56.39
N LEU A 134 -24.46 8.31 56.70
CA LEU A 134 -23.41 8.21 55.68
C LEU A 134 -23.63 6.99 54.77
N LEU A 135 -23.90 5.82 55.37
CA LEU A 135 -24.18 4.59 54.62
C LEU A 135 -25.43 4.73 53.71
N GLN A 136 -26.51 5.30 54.23
CA GLN A 136 -27.70 5.54 53.41
C GLN A 136 -27.46 6.54 52.29
N THR A 137 -26.69 7.58 52.55
CA THR A 137 -26.34 8.59 51.53
C THR A 137 -25.47 8.01 50.43
N VAL A 138 -24.47 7.19 50.79
CA VAL A 138 -23.63 6.49 49.81
C VAL A 138 -24.47 5.55 48.95
N LEU A 139 -25.31 4.74 49.54
CA LEU A 139 -26.18 3.81 48.82
C LEU A 139 -27.15 4.52 47.87
N LYS A 140 -27.74 5.66 48.31
CA LYS A 140 -28.67 6.44 47.46
C LYS A 140 -28.01 7.13 46.26
N ASN A 141 -26.78 7.61 46.45
CA ASN A 141 -26.09 8.39 45.43
C ASN A 141 -25.13 7.58 44.55
N THR A 142 -24.99 6.29 44.79
CA THR A 142 -24.20 5.41 43.95
C THR A 142 -24.88 5.21 42.60
N MET A 143 -24.12 5.39 41.46
CA MET A 143 -24.65 5.12 40.12
C MET A 143 -24.85 3.63 39.83
N SER A 144 -24.32 2.77 40.66
CA SER A 144 -24.48 1.32 40.59
C SER A 144 -25.73 0.86 41.29
N GLY A 145 -26.45 -0.05 40.69
CA GLY A 145 -27.52 -0.75 41.35
C GLY A 145 -26.98 -1.74 42.39
N ILE A 146 -27.31 -1.57 43.67
CA ILE A 146 -26.84 -2.45 44.73
C ILE A 146 -28.02 -3.13 45.40
N ALA A 147 -27.94 -4.46 45.53
CA ALA A 147 -28.88 -5.25 46.33
C ALA A 147 -28.15 -6.22 47.23
N VAL A 148 -28.74 -6.49 48.39
CA VAL A 148 -28.29 -7.50 49.33
C VAL A 148 -29.33 -8.62 49.37
N LEU A 149 -28.85 -9.83 49.15
CA LEU A 149 -29.63 -11.06 49.19
C LEU A 149 -29.36 -11.80 50.52
N ASN A 150 -30.38 -12.34 51.12
CA ASN A 150 -30.24 -13.24 52.29
C ASN A 150 -29.79 -14.65 51.85
N SER A 151 -29.61 -15.55 52.83
CA SER A 151 -29.29 -16.98 52.62
C SER A 151 -30.28 -17.71 51.70
N ASP A 152 -31.54 -17.28 51.72
CA ASP A 152 -32.63 -17.84 50.91
C ASP A 152 -32.72 -17.18 49.50
N LYS A 153 -31.73 -16.35 49.17
CA LYS A 153 -31.65 -15.59 47.91
C LYS A 153 -32.80 -14.58 47.71
N GLN A 154 -33.44 -14.15 48.77
CA GLN A 154 -34.42 -13.07 48.72
C GLN A 154 -33.74 -11.74 48.96
N ILE A 155 -34.20 -10.71 48.26
CA ILE A 155 -33.66 -9.36 48.38
C ILE A 155 -34.07 -8.78 49.74
N SER A 156 -33.07 -8.51 50.58
CA SER A 156 -33.27 -7.94 51.94
C SER A 156 -33.08 -6.42 51.92
N LEU A 157 -32.26 -5.89 51.03
CA LEU A 157 -32.00 -4.46 50.92
C LEU A 157 -31.60 -4.13 49.49
N TRP A 158 -32.03 -2.96 49.00
CA TRP A 158 -31.62 -2.44 47.68
C TRP A 158 -31.54 -0.92 47.68
N ASN A 159 -30.79 -0.37 46.74
CA ASN A 159 -30.78 1.08 46.48
C ASN A 159 -31.73 1.44 45.32
N PRO A 160 -32.09 2.74 45.15
CA PRO A 160 -32.99 3.18 44.07
C PRO A 160 -32.52 2.79 42.67
N GLN A 161 -31.20 2.77 42.46
CA GLN A 161 -30.63 2.44 41.18
C GLN A 161 -30.83 0.96 40.81
N PHE A 162 -30.69 0.07 41.76
CA PHE A 162 -31.02 -1.35 41.57
C PHE A 162 -32.46 -1.56 41.12
N LEU A 163 -33.39 -0.86 41.77
CA LEU A 163 -34.80 -0.91 41.41
C LEU A 163 -35.05 -0.41 39.98
N ALA A 164 -34.39 0.67 39.58
CA ALA A 164 -34.50 1.20 38.24
C ALA A 164 -34.01 0.19 37.19
N PHE A 165 -32.87 -0.48 37.41
CA PHE A 165 -32.39 -1.55 36.53
C PHE A 165 -33.35 -2.76 36.51
N ALA A 166 -33.87 -3.16 37.65
CA ALA A 166 -34.80 -4.27 37.74
C ALA A 166 -36.14 -4.00 37.03
N GLN A 167 -36.71 -2.82 37.20
CA GLN A 167 -37.94 -2.39 36.51
C GLN A 167 -37.77 -2.30 34.99
N GLN A 168 -36.62 -1.80 34.53
CA GLN A 168 -36.31 -1.70 33.08
C GLN A 168 -36.12 -3.08 32.44
N ALA A 169 -35.55 -4.05 33.17
CA ALA A 169 -35.32 -5.41 32.70
C ALA A 169 -36.56 -6.30 32.67
N PHE A 170 -37.45 -6.17 33.70
CA PHE A 170 -38.49 -7.15 33.99
C PHE A 170 -39.87 -6.53 34.16
N GLY A 171 -40.05 -5.22 34.03
CA GLY A 171 -41.29 -4.53 34.29
C GLY A 171 -41.67 -4.61 35.77
N GLU A 172 -42.94 -4.89 36.06
CA GLU A 172 -43.45 -5.01 37.46
C GLU A 172 -43.05 -6.32 38.15
N ASP A 173 -42.44 -7.27 37.45
CA ASP A 173 -42.10 -8.61 37.94
C ASP A 173 -40.66 -8.65 38.51
N ALA A 174 -40.40 -7.82 39.53
CA ALA A 174 -39.09 -7.75 40.21
C ALA A 174 -38.66 -9.10 40.85
N ASP A 175 -39.61 -10.01 41.15
CA ASP A 175 -39.32 -11.36 41.65
C ASP A 175 -38.61 -12.28 40.65
N ARG A 176 -38.66 -11.98 39.34
CA ARG A 176 -37.90 -12.72 38.33
C ARG A 176 -36.41 -12.41 38.31
N PHE A 177 -36.00 -11.31 38.93
CA PHE A 177 -34.58 -10.96 39.05
C PHE A 177 -33.82 -11.97 39.92
N GLY A 178 -34.45 -12.51 40.95
CA GLY A 178 -33.91 -13.62 41.75
C GLY A 178 -33.58 -14.86 40.91
N LYS A 179 -34.42 -15.19 39.91
CA LYS A 179 -34.20 -16.31 38.98
C LYS A 179 -33.06 -16.06 37.98
N LEU A 180 -32.82 -14.80 37.61
CA LEU A 180 -31.67 -14.44 36.74
C LEU A 180 -30.36 -14.62 37.52
N LEU A 181 -30.36 -14.34 38.82
CA LEU A 181 -29.22 -14.55 39.69
C LEU A 181 -28.92 -16.04 39.93
N ASP A 182 -29.91 -16.91 39.82
CA ASP A 182 -29.72 -18.36 39.87
C ASP A 182 -28.92 -18.92 38.67
N LEU A 183 -29.02 -18.28 37.50
CA LEU A 183 -28.21 -18.60 36.33
C LEU A 183 -26.72 -18.20 36.47
N THR A 184 -26.39 -17.41 37.50
CA THR A 184 -25.04 -16.86 37.72
C THR A 184 -24.26 -17.58 38.82
N SER A 185 -24.76 -18.65 39.39
CA SER A 185 -24.14 -19.34 40.53
C SER A 185 -22.75 -19.94 40.29
N LYS A 186 -22.17 -19.79 39.09
CA LYS A 186 -20.85 -20.29 38.72
C LYS A 186 -19.86 -19.23 38.19
N SER A 187 -20.24 -17.96 38.08
CA SER A 187 -19.38 -16.90 37.58
C SER A 187 -19.56 -15.63 38.41
N THR A 188 -18.45 -15.07 38.86
CA THR A 188 -18.39 -13.85 39.67
C THR A 188 -18.67 -12.56 38.90
N GLN A 189 -18.66 -12.61 37.58
CA GLN A 189 -18.85 -11.43 36.70
C GLN A 189 -19.55 -11.83 35.41
N LYS A 190 -20.62 -11.12 35.03
CA LYS A 190 -21.39 -11.41 33.81
C LYS A 190 -22.04 -10.15 33.24
N ASP A 191 -21.91 -9.99 31.92
CA ASP A 191 -22.60 -8.95 31.17
C ASP A 191 -24.01 -9.42 30.81
N ILE A 192 -25.02 -8.64 31.17
CA ILE A 192 -26.43 -8.94 30.96
C ILE A 192 -27.05 -7.84 30.12
N ALA A 193 -27.71 -8.21 29.01
CA ALA A 193 -28.46 -7.25 28.21
C ALA A 193 -29.82 -6.95 28.94
N VAL A 194 -30.05 -5.68 29.21
CA VAL A 194 -31.25 -5.18 29.89
C VAL A 194 -31.89 -4.09 28.99
N GLY A 195 -32.83 -4.49 28.15
CA GLY A 195 -33.38 -3.60 27.11
C GLY A 195 -32.27 -3.10 26.19
N ASP A 196 -32.12 -1.79 26.06
CA ASP A 196 -31.08 -1.15 25.23
C ASP A 196 -29.74 -0.97 25.97
N ARG A 197 -29.62 -1.49 27.20
CA ARG A 197 -28.41 -1.35 28.02
C ARG A 197 -27.71 -2.68 28.24
N ILE A 198 -26.42 -2.61 28.46
CA ILE A 198 -25.58 -3.71 28.88
C ILE A 198 -25.17 -3.44 30.34
N VAL A 199 -25.57 -4.35 31.25
CA VAL A 199 -25.31 -4.23 32.68
C VAL A 199 -24.36 -5.34 33.11
N GLU A 200 -23.25 -4.94 33.71
CA GLU A 200 -22.28 -5.85 34.32
C GLU A 200 -22.76 -6.18 35.74
N ALA A 201 -23.02 -7.46 36.05
CA ALA A 201 -23.40 -7.91 37.36
C ALA A 201 -22.21 -8.53 38.10
N ASN A 202 -21.88 -7.96 39.25
CA ASN A 202 -20.87 -8.48 40.18
C ASN A 202 -21.50 -9.01 41.43
N ILE A 203 -21.22 -10.26 41.81
CA ILE A 203 -21.78 -10.91 42.99
C ILE A 203 -20.66 -11.23 43.96
N SER A 204 -20.84 -10.74 45.21
CA SER A 204 -19.89 -10.95 46.30
C SER A 204 -20.60 -11.67 47.46
N PRO A 205 -20.11 -12.80 47.97
CA PRO A 205 -20.71 -13.51 49.08
C PRO A 205 -20.55 -12.76 50.42
N LEU A 206 -21.52 -12.87 51.28
CA LEU A 206 -21.50 -12.37 52.65
C LEU A 206 -21.22 -13.50 53.67
N PRO A 207 -20.64 -13.20 54.86
CA PRO A 207 -20.29 -14.20 55.85
C PRO A 207 -21.48 -14.97 56.43
N ASP A 208 -22.68 -14.41 56.34
CA ASP A 208 -23.94 -14.98 56.81
C ASP A 208 -24.65 -15.90 55.80
N GLY A 209 -23.97 -16.19 54.67
CA GLY A 209 -24.49 -16.99 53.56
C GLY A 209 -25.32 -16.21 52.55
N GLY A 210 -25.49 -14.93 52.74
CA GLY A 210 -26.09 -14.00 51.77
C GLY A 210 -25.13 -13.56 50.66
N SER A 211 -25.54 -12.62 49.84
CA SER A 211 -24.72 -12.07 48.78
C SER A 211 -25.02 -10.59 48.50
N VAL A 212 -24.02 -9.84 48.11
CA VAL A 212 -24.19 -8.49 47.56
C VAL A 212 -24.09 -8.55 46.05
N VAL A 213 -25.07 -8.00 45.37
CA VAL A 213 -25.11 -7.86 43.93
C VAL A 213 -24.90 -6.39 43.57
N ALA A 214 -23.90 -6.12 42.75
CA ALA A 214 -23.66 -4.79 42.20
C ALA A 214 -23.87 -4.82 40.67
N LEU A 215 -24.70 -3.93 40.16
CA LEU A 215 -25.02 -3.76 38.75
C LEU A 215 -24.41 -2.45 38.23
N HIS A 216 -23.59 -2.54 37.20
CA HIS A 216 -22.97 -1.37 36.55
C HIS A 216 -23.48 -1.27 35.13
N ASP A 217 -23.93 -0.10 34.72
CA ASP A 217 -24.20 0.18 33.30
C ASP A 217 -22.87 0.35 32.54
N VAL A 218 -22.58 -0.59 31.66
CA VAL A 218 -21.37 -0.64 30.84
C VAL A 218 -21.68 -0.44 29.36
N THR A 219 -22.87 0.01 29.01
CA THR A 219 -23.34 0.18 27.65
C THR A 219 -22.38 1.06 26.84
N GLN A 220 -22.02 2.22 27.39
CA GLN A 220 -21.09 3.15 26.71
C GLN A 220 -19.71 2.53 26.53
N ARG A 221 -19.19 1.87 27.58
CA ARG A 221 -17.88 1.20 27.50
C ARG A 221 -17.81 0.12 26.42
N VAL A 222 -18.87 -0.69 26.33
CA VAL A 222 -18.94 -1.75 25.30
C VAL A 222 -19.12 -1.16 23.90
N SER A 223 -19.91 -0.09 23.76
CA SER A 223 -20.05 0.64 22.49
C SER A 223 -18.72 1.25 22.04
N ASP A 224 -18.04 1.97 22.94
CA ASP A 224 -16.75 2.61 22.64
C ASP A 224 -15.68 1.58 22.23
N LEU A 225 -15.65 0.41 22.87
CA LEU A 225 -14.75 -0.68 22.50
C LEU A 225 -15.05 -1.22 21.10
N ARG A 226 -16.33 -1.43 20.78
CA ARG A 226 -16.73 -1.87 19.44
C ARG A 226 -16.41 -0.85 18.36
N ASP A 227 -16.70 0.42 18.63
CA ASP A 227 -16.40 1.49 17.69
C ASP A 227 -14.89 1.64 17.45
N ARG A 228 -14.10 1.44 18.51
CA ARG A 228 -12.65 1.42 18.42
C ARG A 228 -12.14 0.22 17.61
N GLU A 229 -12.64 -0.99 17.85
CA GLU A 229 -12.28 -2.18 17.08
C GLU A 229 -12.63 -2.01 15.59
N LEU A 230 -13.82 -1.49 15.29
CA LEU A 230 -14.25 -1.20 13.92
C LEU A 230 -13.38 -0.11 13.26
N ALA A 231 -12.98 0.91 14.02
CA ALA A 231 -12.09 1.96 13.53
C ALA A 231 -10.68 1.40 13.27
N GLU A 232 -10.14 0.59 14.17
CA GLU A 232 -8.86 -0.09 14.02
C GLU A 232 -8.86 -1.04 12.80
N GLU A 233 -9.97 -1.78 12.59
CA GLU A 233 -10.12 -2.66 11.42
C GLU A 233 -10.22 -1.86 10.11
N ARG A 234 -10.94 -0.72 10.10
CA ARG A 234 -10.98 0.19 8.96
C ARG A 234 -9.62 0.80 8.66
N ILE A 235 -8.91 1.28 9.67
CA ILE A 235 -7.56 1.82 9.54
C ILE A 235 -6.62 0.75 8.98
N ARG A 236 -6.68 -0.47 9.49
CA ARG A 236 -5.89 -1.60 9.00
C ARG A 236 -6.20 -1.91 7.53
N LYS A 237 -7.48 -1.94 7.14
CA LYS A 237 -7.89 -2.13 5.74
C LYS A 237 -7.31 -1.06 4.82
N VAL A 238 -7.45 0.22 5.19
CA VAL A 238 -6.91 1.35 4.41
C VAL A 238 -5.38 1.32 4.37
N ALA A 239 -4.71 0.94 5.48
CA ALA A 239 -3.26 0.82 5.54
C ALA A 239 -2.69 -0.35 4.73
N MET A 240 -3.50 -1.37 4.42
CA MET A 240 -3.06 -2.61 3.77
C MET A 240 -3.50 -2.74 2.31
N GLN A 241 -4.28 -1.81 1.78
CA GLN A 241 -4.76 -1.84 0.40
C GLN A 241 -4.22 -0.67 -0.43
N ASP A 242 -4.05 -0.88 -1.72
CA ASP A 242 -3.79 0.16 -2.71
C ASP A 242 -5.10 0.85 -3.11
N VAL A 243 -5.17 2.16 -2.95
CA VAL A 243 -6.39 2.96 -3.15
C VAL A 243 -6.89 2.94 -4.59
N LEU A 244 -6.01 2.74 -5.56
CA LEU A 244 -6.38 2.76 -6.98
C LEU A 244 -6.96 1.42 -7.45
N THR A 245 -6.38 0.30 -6.98
CA THR A 245 -6.64 -1.05 -7.53
C THR A 245 -7.38 -1.97 -6.57
N ASP A 246 -7.57 -1.58 -5.31
CA ASP A 246 -8.12 -2.42 -4.24
C ASP A 246 -7.37 -3.76 -4.09
N LEU A 247 -6.13 -3.83 -4.54
CA LEU A 247 -5.21 -4.92 -4.24
C LEU A 247 -4.49 -4.67 -2.92
N PRO A 248 -3.95 -5.69 -2.28
CA PRO A 248 -2.97 -5.51 -1.22
C PRO A 248 -1.85 -4.57 -1.65
N ASN A 249 -1.44 -3.68 -0.74
CA ASN A 249 -0.35 -2.76 -0.99
C ASN A 249 1.02 -3.36 -0.58
N ARG A 250 2.09 -2.58 -0.70
CA ARG A 250 3.46 -2.99 -0.32
C ARG A 250 3.58 -3.47 1.13
N MET A 251 2.83 -2.88 2.07
CA MET A 251 2.86 -3.28 3.48
C MET A 251 2.25 -4.66 3.66
N ALA A 252 1.05 -4.88 3.11
CA ALA A 252 0.37 -6.17 3.15
C ALA A 252 1.17 -7.27 2.46
N PHE A 253 1.80 -6.96 1.33
CA PHE A 253 2.70 -7.87 0.63
C PHE A 253 3.90 -8.28 1.50
N ASN A 254 4.54 -7.32 2.15
CA ASN A 254 5.69 -7.59 3.00
C ASN A 254 5.37 -8.55 4.14
N GLU A 255 4.25 -8.31 4.84
CA GLU A 255 3.78 -9.20 5.91
C GLU A 255 3.44 -10.61 5.39
N TYR A 256 2.73 -10.66 4.26
CA TYR A 256 2.35 -11.93 3.65
C TYR A 256 3.56 -12.77 3.23
N LEU A 257 4.52 -12.16 2.52
CA LEU A 257 5.71 -12.87 2.04
C LEU A 257 6.59 -13.34 3.20
N ASP A 258 6.79 -12.52 4.23
CA ASP A 258 7.57 -12.91 5.43
C ASP A 258 6.93 -14.14 6.11
N CYS A 259 5.61 -14.15 6.28
CA CYS A 259 4.88 -15.30 6.82
C CYS A 259 5.03 -16.56 5.93
N CYS A 260 4.94 -16.40 4.58
CA CYS A 260 5.14 -17.51 3.64
C CYS A 260 6.55 -18.09 3.72
N LEU A 261 7.58 -17.24 3.82
CA LEU A 261 8.97 -17.66 3.91
C LEU A 261 9.27 -18.39 5.23
N GLU A 262 8.73 -17.92 6.36
CA GLU A 262 8.83 -18.61 7.65
C GLU A 262 8.18 -20.00 7.58
N GLY A 263 6.97 -20.11 7.03
CA GLY A 263 6.29 -21.37 6.83
C GLY A 263 7.01 -22.30 5.85
N ALA A 264 7.62 -21.76 4.80
CA ALA A 264 8.37 -22.51 3.82
C ALA A 264 9.69 -23.06 4.41
N ALA A 265 10.36 -22.28 5.26
CA ALA A 265 11.57 -22.72 5.96
C ALA A 265 11.32 -23.94 6.86
N ILE A 266 10.20 -23.96 7.60
CA ILE A 266 9.82 -25.08 8.48
C ILE A 266 9.41 -26.31 7.65
N GLY A 267 8.66 -26.10 6.56
CA GLY A 267 8.13 -27.17 5.71
C GLY A 267 9.05 -27.63 4.58
N ASN A 268 10.25 -27.09 4.45
CA ASN A 268 11.18 -27.29 3.32
C ASN A 268 10.48 -27.11 1.95
N ARG A 269 9.62 -26.07 1.85
CA ARG A 269 8.82 -25.75 0.66
C ARG A 269 9.47 -24.62 -0.14
N LYS A 270 9.10 -24.52 -1.41
CA LYS A 270 9.58 -23.45 -2.27
C LYS A 270 8.49 -22.38 -2.44
N VAL A 271 8.90 -21.13 -2.52
CA VAL A 271 8.01 -19.99 -2.77
C VAL A 271 8.55 -19.23 -3.97
N ALA A 272 7.72 -18.98 -4.97
CA ALA A 272 8.08 -18.13 -6.09
C ALA A 272 7.55 -16.71 -5.88
N VAL A 273 8.39 -15.73 -6.16
CA VAL A 273 8.04 -14.31 -6.23
C VAL A 273 8.15 -13.87 -7.68
N LEU A 274 7.05 -13.34 -8.23
CA LEU A 274 6.97 -12.83 -9.59
C LEU A 274 6.77 -11.31 -9.50
N LEU A 275 7.71 -10.54 -9.98
CA LEU A 275 7.60 -9.09 -10.11
C LEU A 275 7.32 -8.75 -11.57
N PHE A 276 6.36 -7.88 -11.83
CA PHE A 276 6.07 -7.47 -13.20
C PHE A 276 5.60 -6.02 -13.26
N ASP A 277 5.77 -5.44 -14.43
CA ASP A 277 5.57 -4.05 -14.70
C ASP A 277 5.15 -3.89 -16.18
N PHE A 278 4.39 -2.85 -16.49
CA PHE A 278 3.94 -2.57 -17.84
C PHE A 278 5.06 -1.96 -18.68
N ASN A 279 5.22 -2.50 -19.87
CA ASN A 279 6.18 -1.96 -20.83
C ASN A 279 5.69 -0.62 -21.35
N ARG A 280 6.57 0.41 -21.29
CA ARG A 280 6.28 1.77 -21.78
C ARG A 280 5.05 2.43 -21.14
N PHE A 281 4.72 2.10 -19.89
CA PHE A 281 3.56 2.67 -19.20
C PHE A 281 3.57 4.20 -19.14
N LYS A 282 4.76 4.78 -19.05
CA LYS A 282 4.93 6.24 -19.11
C LYS A 282 4.46 6.80 -20.46
N GLU A 283 4.74 6.14 -21.58
CA GLU A 283 4.28 6.56 -22.90
C GLU A 283 2.76 6.55 -23.00
N VAL A 284 2.11 5.55 -22.41
CA VAL A 284 0.64 5.50 -22.31
C VAL A 284 0.10 6.71 -21.55
N ASN A 285 0.71 7.06 -20.42
CA ASN A 285 0.32 8.25 -19.65
C ASN A 285 0.55 9.54 -20.43
N ASP A 286 1.66 9.64 -21.15
CA ASP A 286 2.04 10.83 -21.92
C ASP A 286 1.11 11.03 -23.14
N ILE A 287 0.62 9.93 -23.77
CA ILE A 287 -0.23 9.97 -24.97
C ILE A 287 -1.72 10.09 -24.62
N PHE A 288 -2.21 9.28 -23.64
CA PHE A 288 -3.62 9.15 -23.32
C PHE A 288 -4.03 9.82 -22.02
N GLY A 289 -3.06 10.36 -21.27
CA GLY A 289 -3.25 11.00 -19.97
C GLY A 289 -3.26 10.01 -18.80
N HIS A 290 -3.00 10.53 -17.60
CA HIS A 290 -2.94 9.73 -16.36
C HIS A 290 -4.23 8.96 -16.06
N ALA A 291 -5.40 9.48 -16.48
CA ALA A 291 -6.68 8.80 -16.30
C ALA A 291 -6.76 7.47 -17.08
N ALA A 292 -6.15 7.40 -18.27
CA ALA A 292 -6.04 6.17 -19.06
C ALA A 292 -5.11 5.16 -18.36
N GLY A 293 -3.95 5.63 -17.86
CA GLY A 293 -3.05 4.78 -17.08
C GLY A 293 -3.69 4.21 -15.81
N ASP A 294 -4.44 5.02 -15.08
CA ASP A 294 -5.19 4.58 -13.90
C ASP A 294 -6.22 3.50 -14.26
N GLN A 295 -6.89 3.64 -15.40
CA GLN A 295 -7.86 2.65 -15.88
C GLN A 295 -7.18 1.33 -16.28
N ILE A 296 -6.00 1.39 -16.90
CA ILE A 296 -5.19 0.21 -17.21
C ILE A 296 -4.82 -0.54 -15.92
N LEU A 297 -4.36 0.16 -14.90
CA LEU A 297 -3.99 -0.45 -13.62
C LEU A 297 -5.19 -1.07 -12.90
N ARG A 298 -6.36 -0.43 -12.93
CA ARG A 298 -7.61 -1.01 -12.40
C ARG A 298 -8.03 -2.26 -13.18
N SER A 299 -7.98 -2.19 -14.50
CA SER A 299 -8.32 -3.33 -15.37
C SER A 299 -7.38 -4.50 -15.14
N ALA A 300 -6.08 -4.24 -15.01
CA ALA A 300 -5.08 -5.25 -14.68
C ALA A 300 -5.39 -5.93 -13.35
N ALA A 301 -5.69 -5.16 -12.30
CA ALA A 301 -6.03 -5.69 -10.99
C ALA A 301 -7.26 -6.62 -11.04
N ILE A 302 -8.30 -6.23 -11.78
CA ILE A 302 -9.50 -7.05 -11.96
C ILE A 302 -9.17 -8.35 -12.71
N ARG A 303 -8.44 -8.26 -13.81
CA ARG A 303 -8.04 -9.42 -14.62
C ARG A 303 -7.17 -10.39 -13.82
N LEU A 304 -6.20 -9.85 -13.04
CA LEU A 304 -5.35 -10.67 -12.17
C LEU A 304 -6.17 -11.40 -11.10
N LYS A 305 -7.09 -10.72 -10.41
CA LYS A 305 -7.98 -11.36 -9.42
C LYS A 305 -8.78 -12.52 -10.02
N PHE A 306 -9.10 -12.44 -11.31
CA PHE A 306 -9.90 -13.46 -11.98
C PHE A 306 -9.08 -14.72 -12.36
N ILE A 307 -7.79 -14.56 -12.70
CA ILE A 307 -6.95 -15.69 -13.14
C ILE A 307 -6.23 -16.40 -12.00
N LEU A 308 -6.16 -15.78 -10.80
CA LEU A 308 -5.41 -16.30 -9.67
C LEU A 308 -6.22 -17.32 -8.86
N SER A 309 -5.52 -18.32 -8.34
CA SER A 309 -6.03 -19.32 -7.40
C SER A 309 -5.84 -18.88 -5.95
N GLU A 310 -6.45 -19.60 -4.99
CA GLU A 310 -6.29 -19.34 -3.55
C GLU A 310 -4.84 -19.45 -3.03
N GLN A 311 -3.96 -20.13 -3.77
CA GLN A 311 -2.54 -20.31 -3.41
C GLN A 311 -1.65 -19.18 -3.96
N GLU A 312 -2.21 -18.27 -4.72
CA GLU A 312 -1.52 -17.19 -5.41
C GLU A 312 -1.97 -15.85 -4.83
N TYR A 313 -1.02 -15.05 -4.39
CA TYR A 313 -1.28 -13.76 -3.75
C TYR A 313 -0.70 -12.63 -4.58
N VAL A 314 -1.52 -11.65 -4.94
CA VAL A 314 -1.10 -10.49 -5.75
C VAL A 314 -1.19 -9.21 -4.93
N ALA A 315 -0.23 -8.31 -5.15
CA ALA A 315 -0.21 -6.97 -4.57
C ALA A 315 0.31 -5.96 -5.58
N ARG A 316 0.00 -4.68 -5.36
CA ARG A 316 0.60 -3.57 -6.08
C ARG A 316 1.61 -2.84 -5.21
N LEU A 317 2.84 -2.68 -5.69
CA LEU A 317 3.92 -2.05 -4.93
C LEU A 317 3.93 -0.52 -5.09
N GLY A 318 3.42 0.00 -6.19
CA GLY A 318 3.31 1.41 -6.52
C GLY A 318 3.57 1.64 -8.02
N GLY A 319 3.16 2.79 -8.57
CA GLY A 319 3.30 3.04 -10.02
C GLY A 319 2.61 1.95 -10.85
N ASP A 320 3.34 1.35 -11.76
CA ASP A 320 2.96 0.24 -12.62
C ASP A 320 3.50 -1.13 -12.14
N GLU A 321 4.15 -1.17 -10.95
CA GLU A 321 4.75 -2.37 -10.38
C GLU A 321 3.73 -3.23 -9.63
N PHE A 322 3.60 -4.48 -10.02
CA PHE A 322 2.83 -5.52 -9.35
C PHE A 322 3.73 -6.66 -8.92
N VAL A 323 3.35 -7.33 -7.86
CA VAL A 323 4.08 -8.49 -7.35
C VAL A 323 3.12 -9.62 -7.03
N LEU A 324 3.58 -10.84 -7.25
CA LEU A 324 2.81 -12.04 -7.01
C LEU A 324 3.64 -13.06 -6.23
N VAL A 325 3.01 -13.75 -5.30
CA VAL A 325 3.60 -14.83 -4.53
C VAL A 325 2.84 -16.12 -4.85
N GLN A 326 3.57 -17.16 -5.22
CA GLN A 326 3.04 -18.51 -5.41
C GLN A 326 3.67 -19.46 -4.41
N ASN A 327 2.85 -20.01 -3.52
CA ASN A 327 3.28 -20.97 -2.53
C ASN A 327 3.42 -22.38 -3.13
N ASP A 328 4.28 -23.21 -2.53
CA ASP A 328 4.58 -24.59 -2.97
C ASP A 328 4.93 -24.67 -4.47
N SER A 329 5.75 -23.73 -4.95
CA SER A 329 6.07 -23.53 -6.36
C SER A 329 7.44 -24.10 -6.73
N ASN A 330 7.59 -24.43 -8.00
CA ASN A 330 8.87 -24.71 -8.65
C ASN A 330 9.05 -23.79 -9.87
N GLN A 331 10.16 -23.91 -10.58
CA GLN A 331 10.44 -23.05 -11.73
C GLN A 331 9.39 -23.20 -12.84
N GLU A 332 8.95 -24.43 -13.12
CA GLU A 332 7.97 -24.71 -14.17
C GLU A 332 6.61 -24.06 -13.85
N ARG A 333 6.09 -24.27 -12.63
CA ARG A 333 4.83 -23.66 -12.16
C ARG A 333 4.90 -22.14 -12.10
N ALA A 334 6.05 -21.60 -11.71
CA ALA A 334 6.24 -20.14 -11.68
C ALA A 334 6.25 -19.54 -13.09
N VAL A 335 6.88 -20.22 -14.07
CA VAL A 335 6.86 -19.82 -15.49
C VAL A 335 5.47 -19.96 -16.10
N GLU A 336 4.73 -21.04 -15.80
CA GLU A 336 3.33 -21.19 -16.23
C GLU A 336 2.44 -20.06 -15.71
N LEU A 337 2.63 -19.68 -14.43
CA LEU A 337 1.90 -18.55 -13.86
C LEU A 337 2.29 -17.24 -14.55
N ALA A 338 3.59 -17.01 -14.78
CA ALA A 338 4.07 -15.84 -15.52
C ALA A 338 3.48 -15.77 -16.93
N GLN A 339 3.37 -16.91 -17.61
CA GLN A 339 2.74 -17.01 -18.94
C GLN A 339 1.26 -16.58 -18.89
N ARG A 340 0.50 -17.09 -17.92
CA ARG A 340 -0.90 -16.70 -17.70
C ARG A 340 -1.05 -15.20 -17.45
N ILE A 341 -0.13 -14.60 -16.69
CA ILE A 341 -0.12 -13.14 -16.44
C ILE A 341 0.10 -12.39 -17.74
N VAL A 342 1.15 -12.75 -18.50
CA VAL A 342 1.47 -12.11 -19.80
C VAL A 342 0.29 -12.19 -20.75
N GLU A 343 -0.28 -13.39 -20.97
CA GLU A 343 -1.42 -13.60 -21.84
C GLU A 343 -2.64 -12.77 -21.42
N CYS A 344 -2.96 -12.76 -20.13
CA CYS A 344 -4.09 -12.03 -19.57
C CYS A 344 -3.96 -10.52 -19.73
N LEU A 345 -2.76 -9.98 -19.50
CA LEU A 345 -2.51 -8.54 -19.52
C LEU A 345 -2.20 -8.02 -20.92
N SER A 346 -1.76 -8.86 -21.85
CA SER A 346 -1.55 -8.51 -23.27
C SER A 346 -2.85 -8.30 -24.05
N VAL A 347 -4.00 -8.70 -23.51
CA VAL A 347 -5.31 -8.41 -24.14
C VAL A 347 -5.55 -6.90 -24.16
N PRO A 348 -5.82 -6.29 -25.32
CA PRO A 348 -6.06 -4.86 -25.43
C PRO A 348 -7.11 -4.33 -24.44
N MET A 349 -6.91 -3.14 -23.96
CA MET A 349 -7.84 -2.44 -23.04
C MET A 349 -8.50 -1.28 -23.76
N GLU A 350 -9.82 -1.16 -23.60
CA GLU A 350 -10.59 -0.08 -24.24
C GLU A 350 -10.57 1.18 -23.38
N TRP A 351 -10.22 2.31 -24.00
CA TRP A 351 -10.30 3.63 -23.41
C TRP A 351 -10.84 4.64 -24.43
N GLU A 352 -11.97 5.27 -24.14
CA GLU A 352 -12.64 6.26 -25.03
C GLU A 352 -12.79 5.79 -26.48
N GLY A 353 -13.13 4.49 -26.67
CA GLY A 353 -13.29 3.87 -27.97
C GLY A 353 -11.98 3.54 -28.70
N LYS A 354 -10.83 3.69 -28.05
CA LYS A 354 -9.52 3.29 -28.56
C LYS A 354 -9.04 2.03 -27.83
N GLN A 355 -8.37 1.16 -28.58
CA GLN A 355 -7.70 -0.01 -28.02
C GLN A 355 -6.28 0.36 -27.60
N ILE A 356 -5.93 0.13 -26.34
CA ILE A 356 -4.57 0.33 -25.81
C ILE A 356 -3.98 -1.06 -25.54
N GLU A 357 -2.88 -1.36 -26.22
CA GLU A 357 -2.08 -2.55 -25.95
C GLU A 357 -0.93 -2.19 -25.02
N ALA A 358 -0.87 -2.84 -23.88
CA ALA A 358 0.22 -2.69 -22.93
C ALA A 358 0.81 -4.06 -22.64
N GLY A 359 2.03 -4.31 -23.14
CA GLY A 359 2.78 -5.51 -22.81
C GLY A 359 3.26 -5.46 -21.35
N VAL A 360 3.59 -6.60 -20.78
CA VAL A 360 4.19 -6.71 -19.45
C VAL A 360 5.47 -7.53 -19.49
N SER A 361 6.41 -7.17 -18.63
CA SER A 361 7.62 -7.95 -18.39
C SER A 361 7.59 -8.54 -16.99
N VAL A 362 7.88 -9.84 -16.87
CA VAL A 362 7.77 -10.61 -15.62
C VAL A 362 9.13 -11.17 -15.25
N GLY A 363 9.61 -10.82 -14.05
CA GLY A 363 10.80 -11.40 -13.45
C GLY A 363 10.43 -12.36 -12.32
N VAL A 364 11.07 -13.50 -12.28
CA VAL A 364 10.77 -14.59 -11.35
C VAL A 364 11.98 -14.89 -10.47
N ALA A 365 11.79 -14.98 -9.15
CA ALA A 365 12.78 -15.47 -8.19
C ALA A 365 12.17 -16.52 -7.25
N ILE A 366 12.92 -17.58 -6.93
CA ILE A 366 12.42 -18.75 -6.19
C ILE A 366 13.23 -18.97 -4.92
N TYR A 367 12.52 -18.95 -3.78
CA TYR A 367 13.07 -19.35 -2.47
C TYR A 367 13.24 -20.88 -2.39
N PRO A 368 14.32 -21.40 -1.76
CA PRO A 368 15.45 -20.67 -1.18
C PRO A 368 16.60 -20.43 -2.16
N ASN A 369 16.57 -21.01 -3.37
CA ASN A 369 17.71 -21.09 -4.27
C ASN A 369 18.13 -19.74 -4.86
N GLN A 370 17.16 -18.86 -5.07
CA GLN A 370 17.36 -17.56 -5.72
C GLN A 370 17.09 -16.39 -4.77
N GLY A 371 17.17 -16.64 -3.46
CA GLY A 371 17.05 -15.65 -2.39
C GLY A 371 16.59 -16.30 -1.10
N GLN A 372 17.17 -15.88 0.04
CA GLN A 372 16.89 -16.46 1.36
C GLN A 372 15.96 -15.57 2.20
N ASN A 373 15.68 -14.36 1.76
CA ASN A 373 14.78 -13.42 2.42
C ASN A 373 14.05 -12.56 1.40
N ARG A 374 13.04 -11.84 1.86
CA ARG A 374 12.19 -10.97 1.03
C ARG A 374 13.01 -9.99 0.18
N GLN A 375 14.00 -9.32 0.79
CA GLN A 375 14.79 -8.30 0.09
C GLN A 375 15.58 -8.91 -1.09
N GLN A 376 16.20 -10.06 -0.89
CA GLN A 376 16.94 -10.77 -1.94
C GLN A 376 16.01 -11.26 -3.06
N LEU A 377 14.87 -11.86 -2.69
CA LEU A 377 13.90 -12.36 -3.68
C LEU A 377 13.34 -11.23 -4.55
N LEU A 378 12.94 -10.11 -3.94
CA LEU A 378 12.47 -8.95 -4.69
C LEU A 378 13.56 -8.36 -5.59
N ALA A 379 14.77 -8.18 -5.06
CA ALA A 379 15.89 -7.68 -5.85
C ALA A 379 16.22 -8.59 -7.03
N ASN A 380 16.19 -9.90 -6.83
CA ASN A 380 16.50 -10.88 -7.86
C ASN A 380 15.35 -11.02 -8.89
N ALA A 381 14.09 -10.90 -8.46
CA ALA A 381 12.97 -10.82 -9.38
C ALA A 381 13.00 -9.54 -10.21
N ASP A 382 13.37 -8.39 -9.63
CA ASP A 382 13.54 -7.12 -10.33
C ASP A 382 14.67 -7.21 -11.36
N LEU A 383 15.82 -7.79 -11.01
CA LEU A 383 16.91 -8.06 -11.94
C LEU A 383 16.48 -8.91 -13.13
N ALA A 384 15.69 -9.96 -12.88
CA ALA A 384 15.16 -10.82 -13.93
C ALA A 384 14.15 -10.07 -14.82
N MET A 385 13.23 -9.31 -14.24
CA MET A 385 12.26 -8.48 -14.98
C MET A 385 12.96 -7.45 -15.87
N TYR A 386 13.96 -6.75 -15.33
CA TYR A 386 14.74 -5.78 -16.09
C TYR A 386 15.48 -6.42 -17.27
N ARG A 387 16.04 -7.62 -17.09
CA ARG A 387 16.64 -8.36 -18.19
C ARG A 387 15.61 -8.72 -19.27
N GLY A 388 14.43 -9.19 -18.85
CA GLY A 388 13.33 -9.48 -19.78
C GLY A 388 12.90 -8.26 -20.60
N LYS A 389 12.90 -7.06 -20.00
CA LYS A 389 12.65 -5.80 -20.71
C LYS A 389 13.73 -5.46 -21.74
N ALA A 390 14.98 -5.78 -21.44
CA ALA A 390 16.11 -5.49 -22.31
C ALA A 390 16.24 -6.47 -23.49
N GLU A 391 15.72 -7.69 -23.35
CA GLU A 391 15.73 -8.73 -24.41
C GLU A 391 14.38 -8.70 -25.15
N VAL A 392 14.39 -8.20 -26.37
CA VAL A 392 13.18 -8.16 -27.23
C VAL A 392 12.64 -9.59 -27.45
N GLY A 393 11.35 -9.77 -27.18
CA GLY A 393 10.65 -11.07 -27.37
C GLY A 393 10.72 -12.03 -26.19
N ARG A 394 11.28 -11.65 -25.04
CA ARG A 394 11.31 -12.46 -23.82
C ARG A 394 10.61 -11.77 -22.65
N PRO A 395 9.28 -11.76 -22.63
CA PRO A 395 8.56 -11.07 -21.56
C PRO A 395 8.71 -11.74 -20.18
N ILE A 396 9.20 -12.98 -20.13
CA ILE A 396 9.35 -13.75 -18.88
C ILE A 396 10.82 -14.11 -18.69
N CYS A 397 11.38 -13.77 -17.55
CA CYS A 397 12.74 -14.10 -17.20
C CYS A 397 12.82 -14.65 -15.77
N VAL A 398 13.48 -15.80 -15.61
CA VAL A 398 13.76 -16.40 -14.28
C VAL A 398 15.14 -15.97 -13.85
N PHE A 399 15.28 -15.53 -12.61
CA PHE A 399 16.56 -15.08 -12.09
C PHE A 399 17.66 -16.16 -12.20
N ASP A 400 18.79 -15.74 -12.70
CA ASP A 400 20.04 -16.50 -12.71
C ASP A 400 21.18 -15.62 -12.18
N ALA A 401 22.14 -16.21 -11.47
CA ALA A 401 23.24 -15.47 -10.86
C ALA A 401 24.11 -14.67 -11.86
N SER A 402 24.10 -15.05 -13.15
CA SER A 402 24.77 -14.30 -14.21
C SER A 402 24.16 -12.93 -14.49
N MET A 403 22.89 -12.71 -14.08
CA MET A 403 22.15 -11.45 -14.33
C MET A 403 22.71 -10.26 -13.54
N ASP A 404 23.27 -10.49 -12.37
CA ASP A 404 23.94 -9.43 -11.60
C ASP A 404 25.16 -8.89 -12.35
N LEU A 405 25.89 -9.79 -13.01
CA LEU A 405 27.00 -9.42 -13.91
C LEU A 405 26.51 -8.62 -15.13
N PHE A 406 25.38 -8.99 -15.71
CA PHE A 406 24.78 -8.28 -16.85
C PHE A 406 24.44 -6.83 -16.49
N ILE A 407 23.79 -6.59 -15.36
CA ILE A 407 23.45 -5.22 -14.94
C ILE A 407 24.68 -4.41 -14.56
N ARG A 408 25.63 -5.01 -13.88
CA ARG A 408 26.91 -4.33 -13.59
C ARG A 408 27.64 -3.97 -14.88
N ASN A 409 27.63 -4.85 -15.88
CA ASN A 409 28.22 -4.58 -17.18
C ASN A 409 27.48 -3.44 -17.90
N ARG A 410 26.14 -3.45 -17.90
CA ARG A 410 25.32 -2.41 -18.53
C ARG A 410 25.55 -1.02 -17.90
N ARG A 411 25.64 -0.94 -16.56
CA ARG A 411 25.98 0.32 -15.85
C ARG A 411 27.40 0.83 -16.21
N LYS A 412 28.36 -0.10 -16.33
CA LYS A 412 29.72 0.25 -16.77
C LYS A 412 29.73 0.75 -18.21
N ILE A 413 28.99 0.09 -19.11
CA ILE A 413 28.82 0.54 -20.49
C ILE A 413 28.22 1.95 -20.54
N ALA A 414 27.16 2.21 -19.79
CA ALA A 414 26.56 3.55 -19.71
C ALA A 414 27.54 4.61 -19.20
N HIS A 415 28.42 4.25 -18.27
CA HIS A 415 29.45 5.15 -17.75
C HIS A 415 30.51 5.41 -18.79
N ASP A 416 31.05 4.36 -19.44
CA ASP A 416 32.13 4.46 -20.43
C ASP A 416 31.64 5.22 -21.68
N LEU A 417 30.40 4.96 -22.12
CA LEU A 417 29.80 5.58 -23.31
C LEU A 417 29.67 7.10 -23.19
N ARG A 418 29.49 7.68 -22.00
CA ARG A 418 29.45 9.14 -21.78
C ARG A 418 30.70 9.85 -22.24
N HIS A 419 31.82 9.18 -22.22
CA HIS A 419 33.12 9.73 -22.59
C HIS A 419 33.59 9.28 -23.97
N ALA A 420 32.88 8.34 -24.60
CA ALA A 420 33.29 7.72 -25.85
C ALA A 420 33.46 8.73 -27.02
N ILE A 421 32.60 9.77 -27.10
CA ILE A 421 32.70 10.83 -28.10
C ILE A 421 33.97 11.65 -27.86
N GLN A 422 34.24 12.08 -26.66
CA GLN A 422 35.39 12.92 -26.29
C GLN A 422 36.71 12.17 -26.43
N ASN A 423 36.70 10.87 -26.14
CA ASN A 423 37.86 10.00 -26.21
C ASN A 423 38.14 9.47 -27.61
N HIS A 424 37.35 9.86 -28.63
CA HIS A 424 37.48 9.37 -30.02
C HIS A 424 37.33 7.84 -30.15
N GLU A 425 36.49 7.22 -29.32
CA GLU A 425 36.26 5.77 -29.31
C GLU A 425 35.20 5.34 -30.35
N LEU A 426 34.42 6.28 -30.88
CA LEU A 426 33.40 6.04 -31.89
C LEU A 426 33.98 6.15 -33.31
N SER A 427 33.51 5.29 -34.20
CA SER A 427 33.87 5.30 -35.63
C SER A 427 32.65 4.88 -36.47
N LEU A 428 32.74 5.06 -37.79
CA LEU A 428 31.72 4.61 -38.72
C LEU A 428 32.27 3.48 -39.60
N SER A 429 31.43 2.48 -39.86
CA SER A 429 31.61 1.52 -40.93
C SER A 429 30.54 1.76 -41.99
N LEU A 430 30.90 1.68 -43.26
CA LEU A 430 29.99 1.97 -44.37
C LEU A 430 29.59 0.69 -45.08
N GLN A 431 28.29 0.35 -45.00
CA GLN A 431 27.76 -0.83 -45.71
C GLN A 431 27.23 -0.42 -47.08
N PRO A 432 27.71 -1.05 -48.18
CA PRO A 432 27.29 -0.67 -49.49
C PRO A 432 25.89 -1.11 -49.85
N GLN A 433 25.14 -0.26 -50.56
CA GLN A 433 23.80 -0.47 -51.09
C GLN A 433 23.85 -0.54 -52.61
N PHE A 434 23.12 -1.49 -53.21
CA PHE A 434 23.19 -1.77 -54.64
C PHE A 434 21.81 -1.81 -55.30
N ILE A 435 21.77 -1.50 -56.60
CA ILE A 435 20.60 -1.76 -57.45
C ILE A 435 20.53 -3.26 -57.68
N SER A 436 19.42 -3.90 -57.36
CA SER A 436 19.23 -5.35 -57.46
C SER A 436 19.37 -5.88 -58.88
N GLY A 437 18.86 -5.17 -59.88
CA GLY A 437 18.91 -5.60 -61.29
C GLY A 437 20.27 -5.44 -61.94
N SER A 438 20.99 -4.34 -61.66
CA SER A 438 22.28 -4.04 -62.30
C SER A 438 23.49 -4.36 -61.42
N GLY A 439 23.33 -4.50 -60.14
CA GLY A 439 24.41 -4.68 -59.16
C GLY A 439 25.32 -3.46 -58.96
N GLN A 440 24.91 -2.28 -59.47
CA GLN A 440 25.67 -1.04 -59.30
C GLN A 440 25.51 -0.45 -57.91
N LEU A 441 26.59 0.14 -57.38
CA LEU A 441 26.59 0.84 -56.11
C LEU A 441 25.73 2.10 -56.19
N VAL A 442 24.78 2.24 -55.28
CA VAL A 442 23.90 3.42 -55.15
C VAL A 442 24.37 4.33 -54.04
N GLY A 443 24.78 3.79 -52.93
CA GLY A 443 25.21 4.52 -51.77
C GLY A 443 25.75 3.61 -50.67
N PHE A 444 25.79 4.14 -49.47
CA PHE A 444 26.22 3.42 -48.30
C PHE A 444 25.28 3.76 -47.12
N GLU A 445 25.18 2.84 -46.16
CA GLU A 445 24.64 3.10 -44.83
C GLU A 445 25.81 3.28 -43.85
N ALA A 446 25.74 4.33 -43.04
CA ALA A 446 26.70 4.61 -41.98
C ALA A 446 26.31 3.86 -40.70
N LEU A 447 27.06 2.86 -40.35
CA LEU A 447 26.85 2.01 -39.19
C LEU A 447 27.82 2.41 -38.07
N LEU A 448 27.28 2.83 -36.93
CA LEU A 448 28.08 3.23 -35.78
C LEU A 448 28.84 2.04 -35.20
N ARG A 449 30.10 2.29 -34.81
CA ARG A 449 30.97 1.32 -34.13
C ARG A 449 31.59 1.99 -32.91
N TRP A 450 31.70 1.24 -31.83
CA TRP A 450 32.38 1.69 -30.63
C TRP A 450 33.50 0.72 -30.26
N CYS A 451 34.73 1.26 -30.23
CA CYS A 451 35.92 0.54 -29.82
C CYS A 451 36.38 1.07 -28.46
N SER A 452 35.96 0.43 -27.39
CA SER A 452 36.33 0.82 -26.03
C SER A 452 37.74 0.32 -25.69
N PRO A 453 38.62 1.16 -25.10
CA PRO A 453 39.97 0.74 -24.69
C PRO A 453 39.98 -0.42 -23.70
N THR A 454 38.92 -0.56 -22.92
CA THR A 454 38.83 -1.57 -21.85
C THR A 454 38.09 -2.83 -22.27
N ARG A 455 37.25 -2.77 -23.34
CA ARG A 455 36.34 -3.84 -23.77
C ARG A 455 36.60 -4.35 -25.18
N GLY A 456 37.37 -3.59 -25.96
CA GLY A 456 37.48 -3.81 -27.42
C GLY A 456 36.20 -3.32 -28.15
N MET A 457 35.82 -4.04 -29.19
CA MET A 457 34.61 -3.74 -29.95
C MET A 457 33.38 -4.06 -29.15
N VAL A 458 32.52 -3.06 -28.94
CA VAL A 458 31.20 -3.22 -28.26
C VAL A 458 30.13 -3.26 -29.35
N SER A 459 29.24 -4.26 -29.27
CA SER A 459 28.18 -4.42 -30.28
C SER A 459 27.16 -3.27 -30.19
N PRO A 460 26.70 -2.74 -31.35
CA PRO A 460 25.62 -1.76 -31.43
C PRO A 460 24.36 -2.23 -30.69
N ASN A 461 24.02 -3.49 -30.79
CA ASN A 461 22.86 -4.10 -30.07
C ASN A 461 22.99 -4.03 -28.54
N GLU A 462 24.23 -3.87 -28.03
CA GLU A 462 24.46 -3.75 -26.57
C GLU A 462 24.45 -2.28 -26.12
N PHE A 463 25.10 -1.36 -26.86
CA PHE A 463 25.25 0.01 -26.35
C PHE A 463 24.20 1.00 -26.86
N ILE A 464 23.59 0.79 -28.04
CA ILE A 464 22.53 1.69 -28.55
C ILE A 464 21.31 1.73 -27.63
N PRO A 465 20.73 0.60 -27.17
CA PRO A 465 19.64 0.64 -26.20
C PRO A 465 20.01 1.37 -24.91
N ILE A 466 21.27 1.23 -24.46
CA ILE A 466 21.77 1.94 -23.27
C ILE A 466 21.86 3.45 -23.52
N ALA A 467 22.34 3.84 -24.71
CA ALA A 467 22.39 5.24 -25.13
C ALA A 467 20.98 5.86 -25.20
N GLU A 468 20.01 5.11 -25.71
CA GLU A 468 18.61 5.54 -25.75
C GLU A 468 18.03 5.70 -24.35
N GLU A 469 18.18 4.73 -23.46
CA GLU A 469 17.69 4.81 -22.09
C GLU A 469 18.26 6.01 -21.32
N THR A 470 19.57 6.21 -21.45
CA THR A 470 20.29 7.28 -20.77
C THR A 470 20.13 8.66 -21.41
N GLY A 471 19.59 8.73 -22.65
CA GLY A 471 19.47 9.96 -23.43
C GLY A 471 20.72 10.38 -24.16
N LEU A 472 21.82 9.65 -24.01
CA LEU A 472 23.11 9.90 -24.73
C LEU A 472 22.99 9.74 -26.24
N ILE A 473 21.97 9.02 -26.70
CA ILE A 473 21.75 8.76 -28.13
C ILE A 473 21.64 10.06 -28.94
N VAL A 474 21.09 11.13 -28.37
CA VAL A 474 20.92 12.41 -29.05
C VAL A 474 22.30 13.05 -29.40
N GLU A 475 23.24 12.99 -28.46
CA GLU A 475 24.62 13.49 -28.70
C GLU A 475 25.36 12.57 -29.68
N ILE A 476 25.13 11.28 -29.62
CA ILE A 476 25.69 10.29 -30.54
C ILE A 476 25.16 10.53 -31.94
N ASP A 477 23.86 10.73 -32.14
CA ASP A 477 23.23 10.99 -33.43
C ASP A 477 23.79 12.29 -34.07
N GLU A 478 23.98 13.35 -33.29
CA GLU A 478 24.65 14.57 -33.76
C GLU A 478 26.09 14.28 -34.20
N TRP A 479 26.84 13.50 -33.42
CA TRP A 479 28.20 13.12 -33.76
C TRP A 479 28.23 12.29 -35.05
N VAL A 480 27.36 11.30 -35.21
CA VAL A 480 27.25 10.46 -36.42
C VAL A 480 26.96 11.32 -37.64
N LEU A 481 25.97 12.23 -37.54
CA LEU A 481 25.59 13.12 -38.62
C LEU A 481 26.78 14.01 -39.06
N ARG A 482 27.48 14.62 -38.09
CA ARG A 482 28.69 15.43 -38.38
C ARG A 482 29.78 14.60 -39.04
N ARG A 483 29.99 13.38 -38.58
CA ARG A 483 31.00 12.47 -39.13
C ARG A 483 30.64 12.01 -40.55
N ALA A 484 29.40 11.63 -40.78
CA ALA A 484 28.88 11.25 -42.08
C ALA A 484 29.00 12.39 -43.11
N CYS A 485 28.66 13.62 -42.73
CA CYS A 485 28.85 14.78 -43.61
C CYS A 485 30.34 15.03 -43.95
N LYS A 486 31.25 14.88 -42.98
CA LYS A 486 32.71 14.98 -43.25
C LYS A 486 33.17 13.89 -44.22
N LEU A 487 32.65 12.66 -44.11
CA LEU A 487 32.94 11.59 -45.08
C LEU A 487 32.47 11.96 -46.50
N LEU A 488 31.26 12.51 -46.61
CA LEU A 488 30.74 12.96 -47.89
C LEU A 488 31.61 14.07 -48.53
N VAL A 489 32.24 14.94 -47.74
CA VAL A 489 33.21 15.93 -48.23
C VAL A 489 34.49 15.26 -48.70
N ASN A 490 35.05 14.35 -47.88
CA ASN A 490 36.33 13.69 -48.18
C ASN A 490 36.22 12.71 -49.37
N PHE A 491 35.02 12.13 -49.57
CA PHE A 491 34.78 11.16 -50.65
C PHE A 491 33.66 11.65 -51.59
N PRO A 492 33.95 12.57 -52.53
CA PRO A 492 32.95 13.13 -53.44
C PRO A 492 32.26 12.11 -54.35
N TRP A 493 32.87 10.95 -54.56
CA TRP A 493 32.32 9.85 -55.35
C TRP A 493 31.16 9.10 -54.65
N ILE A 494 31.02 9.21 -53.33
CA ILE A 494 29.87 8.64 -52.60
C ILE A 494 28.65 9.49 -52.97
N LYS A 495 27.74 8.88 -53.71
CA LYS A 495 26.52 9.57 -54.18
C LYS A 495 25.52 9.80 -53.08
N ARG A 496 25.35 8.82 -52.15
CA ARG A 496 24.40 8.83 -51.05
C ARG A 496 25.01 8.16 -49.83
N LEU A 497 24.81 8.75 -48.68
CA LEU A 497 25.12 8.17 -47.36
C LEU A 497 23.90 8.25 -46.46
N ALA A 498 23.39 7.10 -46.09
CA ALA A 498 22.28 6.96 -45.18
C ALA A 498 22.78 6.95 -43.72
N VAL A 499 22.04 7.59 -42.82
CA VAL A 499 22.38 7.76 -41.42
C VAL A 499 21.12 7.45 -40.58
N ASN A 500 21.24 6.53 -39.65
CA ASN A 500 20.20 6.23 -38.70
C ASN A 500 20.00 7.38 -37.70
N ILE A 501 18.75 7.74 -37.42
CA ILE A 501 18.38 8.76 -36.43
C ILE A 501 17.40 8.13 -35.45
N SER A 502 17.74 8.24 -34.17
CA SER A 502 16.90 7.69 -33.10
C SER A 502 15.55 8.40 -32.95
N ALA A 503 14.56 7.65 -32.46
CA ALA A 503 13.23 8.20 -32.12
C ALA A 503 13.33 9.40 -31.15
N LYS A 504 14.27 9.34 -30.20
CA LYS A 504 14.49 10.44 -29.25
C LYS A 504 15.05 11.69 -29.88
N ALA A 505 15.99 11.55 -30.84
CA ALA A 505 16.58 12.69 -31.53
C ALA A 505 15.57 13.35 -32.47
N ILE A 506 14.81 12.57 -33.25
CA ILE A 506 13.83 13.13 -34.18
C ILE A 506 12.71 13.90 -33.50
N CYS A 507 12.40 13.55 -32.25
CA CYS A 507 11.40 14.25 -31.44
C CYS A 507 11.98 15.46 -30.67
N GLN A 508 13.27 15.79 -30.79
CA GLN A 508 13.82 16.99 -30.13
C GLN A 508 13.30 18.28 -30.78
N PRO A 509 13.05 19.34 -29.97
CA PRO A 509 12.49 20.61 -30.48
C PRO A 509 13.32 21.29 -31.55
N ASN A 510 14.65 21.09 -31.61
CA ASN A 510 15.59 21.82 -32.44
C ASN A 510 16.41 20.92 -33.40
N ILE A 511 15.92 19.73 -33.70
CA ILE A 511 16.64 18.77 -34.55
C ILE A 511 16.90 19.34 -35.97
N ASP A 512 15.93 20.04 -36.53
CA ASP A 512 16.05 20.71 -37.84
C ASP A 512 17.17 21.76 -37.89
N ASN A 513 17.31 22.54 -36.80
CA ASN A 513 18.39 23.51 -36.67
C ASN A 513 19.76 22.84 -36.53
N MET A 514 19.84 21.74 -35.77
CA MET A 514 21.06 20.95 -35.64
C MET A 514 21.48 20.40 -37.01
N VAL A 515 20.59 19.78 -37.75
CA VAL A 515 20.85 19.27 -39.11
C VAL A 515 21.27 20.39 -40.07
N ARG A 516 20.55 21.52 -40.03
CA ARG A 516 20.91 22.70 -40.85
C ARG A 516 22.30 23.22 -40.53
N THR A 517 22.66 23.32 -39.26
CA THR A 517 23.98 23.77 -38.81
C THR A 517 25.08 22.86 -39.36
N VAL A 518 24.89 21.52 -39.24
CA VAL A 518 25.86 20.55 -39.76
C VAL A 518 26.04 20.67 -41.26
N LEU A 519 24.95 20.82 -42.03
CA LEU A 519 25.04 21.02 -43.49
C LEU A 519 25.77 22.33 -43.85
N MET A 520 25.51 23.43 -43.13
CA MET A 520 26.19 24.72 -43.35
C MET A 520 27.69 24.65 -43.04
N GLU A 521 28.06 24.01 -41.93
CA GLU A 521 29.47 23.86 -41.53
C GLU A 521 30.26 22.98 -42.50
N THR A 522 29.63 21.93 -43.02
CA THR A 522 30.32 20.95 -43.90
C THR A 522 30.20 21.28 -45.39
N GLN A 523 29.26 22.14 -45.77
CA GLN A 523 28.97 22.49 -47.17
C GLN A 523 28.61 21.28 -48.06
N VAL A 524 28.05 20.21 -47.43
CA VAL A 524 27.59 19.02 -48.16
C VAL A 524 26.27 19.33 -48.87
N SER A 525 26.11 18.83 -50.11
CA SER A 525 24.82 18.86 -50.79
C SER A 525 23.81 18.02 -50.02
N PRO A 526 22.68 18.58 -49.56
CA PRO A 526 21.66 17.83 -48.80
C PRO A 526 21.17 16.57 -49.53
N SER A 527 21.10 16.57 -50.84
CA SER A 527 20.67 15.43 -51.67
C SER A 527 21.58 14.20 -51.60
N ARG A 528 22.76 14.32 -51.01
CA ARG A 528 23.71 13.22 -50.79
C ARG A 528 23.54 12.58 -49.39
N LEU A 529 22.73 13.18 -48.51
CA LEU A 529 22.44 12.68 -47.19
C LEU A 529 21.03 12.08 -47.18
N GLU A 530 20.91 10.92 -46.59
CA GLU A 530 19.61 10.26 -46.30
C GLU A 530 19.52 10.02 -44.80
N LEU A 531 18.37 10.31 -44.19
CA LEU A 531 18.12 9.97 -42.81
C LEU A 531 17.16 8.78 -42.74
N GLU A 532 17.53 7.76 -41.99
CA GLU A 532 16.76 6.56 -41.77
C GLU A 532 16.06 6.68 -40.42
N VAL A 533 14.73 6.46 -40.41
CA VAL A 533 13.88 6.52 -39.20
C VAL A 533 13.05 5.26 -39.09
N THR A 534 13.08 4.62 -37.95
CA THR A 534 12.27 3.42 -37.68
C THR A 534 10.80 3.76 -37.41
N GLU A 535 9.91 2.80 -37.60
CA GLU A 535 8.46 2.96 -37.27
C GLU A 535 8.25 3.41 -35.82
N THR A 536 9.09 2.98 -34.88
CA THR A 536 9.00 3.32 -33.46
C THR A 536 9.18 4.82 -33.19
N ALA A 537 9.83 5.57 -34.07
CA ALA A 537 9.97 7.02 -33.94
C ALA A 537 8.64 7.76 -33.94
N PHE A 538 7.64 7.21 -34.62
CA PHE A 538 6.30 7.81 -34.72
C PHE A 538 5.37 7.44 -33.57
N VAL A 539 5.70 6.41 -32.80
CA VAL A 539 4.97 6.04 -31.60
C VAL A 539 5.29 7.00 -30.45
N TYR A 540 6.49 7.57 -30.44
CA TYR A 540 6.97 8.47 -29.39
C TYR A 540 6.19 9.80 -29.35
N ASP A 541 6.16 10.54 -30.45
CA ASP A 541 5.37 11.77 -30.68
C ASP A 541 5.17 11.95 -32.19
N LEU A 542 4.07 11.42 -32.69
CA LEU A 542 3.76 11.44 -34.11
C LEU A 542 3.75 12.86 -34.70
N ASN A 543 3.13 13.81 -34.02
CA ASN A 543 2.98 15.17 -34.55
C ASN A 543 4.33 15.90 -34.63
N ARG A 544 5.16 15.75 -33.60
CA ARG A 544 6.48 16.36 -33.54
C ARG A 544 7.45 15.70 -34.53
N ALA A 545 7.46 14.36 -34.58
CA ALA A 545 8.28 13.63 -35.54
C ALA A 545 7.95 14.04 -36.99
N LEU A 546 6.66 14.04 -37.35
CA LEU A 546 6.23 14.48 -38.69
C LEU A 546 6.56 15.95 -38.99
N HIS A 547 6.42 16.84 -38.00
CA HIS A 547 6.79 18.24 -38.13
C HIS A 547 8.28 18.37 -38.42
N ASN A 548 9.14 17.77 -37.61
CA ASN A 548 10.58 17.83 -37.73
C ASN A 548 11.09 17.21 -39.07
N LEU A 549 10.55 16.04 -39.45
CA LEU A 549 10.89 15.41 -40.72
C LEU A 549 10.52 16.26 -41.91
N ARG A 550 9.36 16.97 -41.87
CA ARG A 550 8.99 17.91 -42.96
C ARG A 550 9.99 19.07 -43.06
N GLN A 551 10.45 19.63 -41.94
CA GLN A 551 11.46 20.68 -41.90
C GLN A 551 12.81 20.18 -42.46
N ILE A 552 13.23 18.97 -42.05
CA ILE A 552 14.47 18.35 -42.53
C ILE A 552 14.38 18.05 -44.04
N LYS A 553 13.25 17.51 -44.51
CA LYS A 553 13.02 17.26 -45.94
C LYS A 553 13.04 18.54 -46.79
N ALA A 554 12.53 19.64 -46.22
CA ALA A 554 12.58 20.96 -46.89
C ALA A 554 14.02 21.49 -47.07
N LEU A 555 15.02 20.99 -46.34
CA LEU A 555 16.43 21.26 -46.58
C LEU A 555 16.99 20.51 -47.80
N GLY A 556 16.24 19.56 -48.37
CA GLY A 556 16.63 18.74 -49.52
C GLY A 556 17.27 17.40 -49.14
N ILE A 557 17.15 16.96 -47.90
CA ILE A 557 17.61 15.65 -47.41
C ILE A 557 16.56 14.59 -47.74
N SER A 558 16.99 13.39 -48.16
CA SER A 558 16.13 12.24 -48.37
C SER A 558 15.78 11.59 -47.02
N ILE A 559 14.54 11.10 -46.88
CA ILE A 559 14.09 10.40 -45.68
C ILE A 559 13.65 8.97 -46.05
N ALA A 560 14.29 7.99 -45.40
CA ALA A 560 13.95 6.57 -45.56
C ALA A 560 13.19 6.08 -44.31
N MET A 561 12.19 5.22 -44.54
CA MET A 561 11.52 4.49 -43.46
C MET A 561 12.24 3.16 -43.27
N ASP A 562 12.74 2.91 -42.08
CA ASP A 562 13.52 1.74 -41.71
C ASP A 562 12.70 0.71 -40.94
N ASP A 563 13.15 -0.57 -40.91
CA ASP A 563 12.55 -1.71 -40.23
C ASP A 563 11.06 -1.96 -40.56
N PHE A 564 10.65 -1.62 -41.81
CA PHE A 564 9.27 -1.67 -42.23
C PHE A 564 8.69 -3.11 -42.16
N GLY A 565 7.57 -3.25 -41.43
CA GLY A 565 6.84 -4.49 -41.29
C GLY A 565 7.05 -5.22 -39.97
N THR A 566 7.97 -4.75 -39.10
CA THR A 566 8.22 -5.36 -37.78
C THR A 566 7.35 -4.79 -36.66
N GLY A 567 6.71 -3.62 -36.89
CA GLY A 567 5.93 -2.88 -35.92
C GLY A 567 4.47 -2.68 -36.31
N TYR A 568 3.86 -1.65 -35.72
CA TYR A 568 2.52 -1.18 -36.08
C TYR A 568 2.56 -0.46 -37.43
N SER A 569 2.70 -1.22 -38.51
CA SER A 569 2.68 -0.70 -39.88
C SER A 569 1.36 -0.03 -40.17
N SER A 570 1.25 1.23 -39.85
CA SER A 570 0.09 1.98 -40.32
C SER A 570 0.37 2.48 -41.72
N LEU A 571 -0.31 1.92 -42.70
CA LEU A 571 -0.47 2.52 -44.03
C LEU A 571 -0.78 4.02 -43.94
N SER A 572 -1.35 4.44 -42.79
CA SER A 572 -1.60 5.83 -42.46
C SER A 572 -0.31 6.69 -42.35
N LEU A 573 0.81 6.12 -41.89
CA LEU A 573 2.10 6.82 -41.82
C LEU A 573 2.66 7.11 -43.19
N LEU A 574 2.66 6.14 -44.11
CA LEU A 574 3.07 6.31 -45.49
C LEU A 574 2.20 7.35 -46.21
N ASN A 575 0.91 7.44 -45.86
CA ASN A 575 0.03 8.50 -46.38
C ASN A 575 0.28 9.88 -45.75
N SER A 576 0.80 9.92 -44.52
CA SER A 576 0.98 11.16 -43.76
C SER A 576 2.31 11.88 -44.08
N PHE A 577 3.29 11.15 -44.61
CA PHE A 577 4.60 11.68 -44.92
C PHE A 577 5.16 11.06 -46.22
N PRO A 578 5.67 11.86 -47.16
CA PRO A 578 6.24 11.39 -48.42
C PRO A 578 7.69 10.91 -48.21
N PHE A 579 7.86 9.66 -47.81
CA PHE A 579 9.18 9.02 -47.73
C PHE A 579 9.83 8.90 -49.12
N ASP A 580 11.15 8.97 -49.17
CA ASP A 580 11.92 8.79 -50.39
C ASP A 580 12.33 7.33 -50.61
N ARG A 581 12.22 6.50 -49.57
CA ARG A 581 12.59 5.07 -49.58
C ARG A 581 11.87 4.30 -48.46
N ILE A 582 11.67 3.00 -48.71
CA ILE A 582 11.23 2.02 -47.70
C ILE A 582 12.31 0.94 -47.62
N LYS A 583 12.80 0.61 -46.39
CA LYS A 583 13.72 -0.49 -46.12
C LYS A 583 12.94 -1.61 -45.49
N ILE A 584 13.04 -2.82 -46.06
CA ILE A 584 12.40 -4.02 -45.49
C ILE A 584 13.41 -4.69 -44.58
N ASP A 585 12.99 -4.91 -43.31
CA ASP A 585 13.83 -5.56 -42.31
C ASP A 585 14.33 -6.94 -42.76
N GLY A 586 15.57 -7.24 -42.43
CA GLY A 586 16.26 -8.46 -42.82
C GLY A 586 15.58 -9.76 -42.35
N SER A 587 14.79 -9.74 -41.28
CA SER A 587 14.09 -10.92 -40.79
C SER A 587 13.11 -11.50 -41.82
N PHE A 588 12.48 -10.66 -42.65
CA PHE A 588 11.57 -11.14 -43.69
C PHE A 588 12.32 -11.91 -44.81
N ILE A 589 13.49 -11.45 -45.22
CA ILE A 589 14.24 -12.13 -46.26
C ILE A 589 14.94 -13.39 -45.73
N GLN A 590 15.36 -13.40 -44.46
CA GLN A 590 15.97 -14.58 -43.83
C GLN A 590 15.00 -15.76 -43.68
N LEU A 591 13.70 -15.50 -43.60
CA LEU A 591 12.64 -16.53 -43.50
C LEU A 591 12.13 -16.99 -44.88
N THR A 592 12.61 -16.42 -45.97
CA THR A 592 12.14 -16.74 -47.34
C THR A 592 12.37 -18.21 -47.70
N GLY A 593 11.41 -18.78 -48.42
CA GLY A 593 11.42 -20.18 -48.80
C GLY A 593 10.92 -21.17 -47.71
N ASN A 594 10.96 -20.78 -46.45
CA ASN A 594 10.51 -21.58 -45.30
C ASN A 594 9.20 -21.08 -44.68
N ASN A 595 8.80 -19.83 -44.98
CA ASN A 595 7.63 -19.20 -44.41
C ASN A 595 6.83 -18.41 -45.46
N ALA A 596 5.77 -19.02 -45.97
CA ALA A 596 4.89 -18.42 -46.99
C ALA A 596 4.26 -17.09 -46.56
N ARG A 597 4.12 -16.82 -45.25
CA ARG A 597 3.62 -15.55 -44.70
C ARG A 597 4.67 -14.45 -44.85
N ALA A 598 5.94 -14.75 -44.55
CA ALA A 598 7.04 -13.80 -44.71
C ALA A 598 7.20 -13.42 -46.20
N ASP A 599 7.16 -14.39 -47.10
CA ASP A 599 7.20 -14.17 -48.54
C ASP A 599 6.06 -13.27 -49.04
N SER A 600 4.85 -13.48 -48.49
CA SER A 600 3.66 -12.69 -48.87
C SER A 600 3.78 -11.25 -48.37
N ILE A 601 4.29 -11.03 -47.15
CA ILE A 601 4.51 -9.70 -46.57
C ILE A 601 5.58 -8.98 -47.39
N PHE A 602 6.72 -9.60 -47.66
CA PHE A 602 7.79 -9.01 -48.45
C PHE A 602 7.28 -8.51 -49.83
N ARG A 603 6.56 -9.36 -50.57
CA ARG A 603 5.97 -8.99 -51.86
C ARG A 603 4.92 -7.89 -51.74
N ALA A 604 4.15 -7.88 -50.66
CA ALA A 604 3.16 -6.85 -50.43
C ALA A 604 3.81 -5.48 -50.20
N VAL A 605 4.93 -5.42 -49.44
CA VAL A 605 5.71 -4.20 -49.23
C VAL A 605 6.35 -3.70 -50.53
N VAL A 606 6.96 -4.58 -51.34
CA VAL A 606 7.50 -4.23 -52.66
C VAL A 606 6.40 -3.69 -53.57
N GLY A 607 5.23 -4.35 -53.61
CA GLY A 607 4.05 -3.87 -54.36
C GLY A 607 3.54 -2.51 -53.89
N LEU A 608 3.57 -2.27 -52.59
CA LEU A 608 3.20 -0.98 -52.00
C LEU A 608 4.18 0.13 -52.42
N GLY A 609 5.49 -0.12 -52.33
CA GLY A 609 6.51 0.82 -52.79
C GLY A 609 6.32 1.19 -54.27
N SER A 610 6.11 0.20 -55.12
CA SER A 610 5.83 0.40 -56.52
C SER A 610 4.56 1.24 -56.77
N ALA A 611 3.48 0.98 -56.01
CA ALA A 611 2.22 1.73 -56.12
C ALA A 611 2.37 3.18 -55.68
N LEU A 612 3.22 3.47 -54.71
CA LEU A 612 3.52 4.80 -54.18
C LEU A 612 4.66 5.50 -54.95
N ASN A 613 5.30 4.81 -55.88
CA ASN A 613 6.50 5.27 -56.62
C ASN A 613 7.67 5.62 -55.66
N VAL A 614 7.83 4.79 -54.61
CA VAL A 614 8.90 4.88 -53.62
C VAL A 614 9.78 3.65 -53.73
N PRO A 615 11.10 3.78 -53.96
CA PRO A 615 12.00 2.65 -54.09
C PRO A 615 12.06 1.85 -52.78
N VAL A 616 12.14 0.51 -52.95
CA VAL A 616 12.22 -0.43 -51.84
C VAL A 616 13.61 -1.05 -51.82
N LEU A 617 14.24 -1.03 -50.63
CA LEU A 617 15.52 -1.66 -50.34
C LEU A 617 15.28 -2.90 -49.45
N ALA A 618 15.80 -4.06 -49.86
CA ALA A 618 15.80 -5.27 -49.06
C ALA A 618 17.11 -5.35 -48.26
N GLU A 619 16.94 -5.51 -46.93
CA GLU A 619 18.04 -5.73 -46.01
C GLU A 619 18.32 -7.22 -45.78
N GLY A 620 19.51 -7.54 -45.22
CA GLY A 620 19.84 -8.90 -44.80
C GLY A 620 20.01 -9.89 -45.93
N VAL A 621 20.43 -9.43 -47.13
CA VAL A 621 20.74 -10.31 -48.27
C VAL A 621 22.05 -11.04 -47.99
N GLU A 622 21.99 -12.24 -47.41
CA GLU A 622 23.16 -13.01 -46.97
C GLU A 622 23.50 -14.19 -47.87
N THR A 623 22.55 -14.64 -48.66
CA THR A 623 22.71 -15.80 -49.58
C THR A 623 22.32 -15.47 -51.01
N ASN A 624 22.73 -16.31 -51.93
CA ASN A 624 22.30 -16.18 -53.32
C ASN A 624 20.80 -16.36 -53.51
N ASP A 625 20.18 -17.20 -52.68
CA ASP A 625 18.74 -17.43 -52.71
C ASP A 625 17.97 -16.18 -52.25
N HIS A 626 18.44 -15.50 -51.21
CA HIS A 626 17.93 -14.17 -50.80
C HIS A 626 18.02 -13.16 -51.94
N LEU A 627 19.19 -13.10 -52.63
CA LEU A 627 19.38 -12.21 -53.74
C LEU A 627 18.37 -12.50 -54.88
N GLN A 628 18.25 -13.77 -55.28
CA GLN A 628 17.30 -14.18 -56.31
C GLN A 628 15.84 -13.89 -55.92
N PHE A 629 15.48 -14.13 -54.67
CA PHE A 629 14.14 -13.83 -54.17
C PHE A 629 13.82 -12.34 -54.22
N ALA A 630 14.75 -11.46 -53.78
CA ALA A 630 14.57 -10.02 -53.81
C ALA A 630 14.41 -9.50 -55.25
N VAL A 631 15.26 -9.96 -56.20
CA VAL A 631 15.18 -9.63 -57.63
C VAL A 631 13.87 -10.09 -58.26
N LEU A 632 13.47 -11.36 -58.02
CA LEU A 632 12.23 -11.92 -58.58
C LEU A 632 10.97 -11.28 -57.98
N SER A 633 11.05 -10.79 -56.73
CA SER A 633 9.96 -10.07 -56.12
C SER A 633 9.83 -8.62 -56.58
N GLY A 634 10.78 -8.11 -57.41
CA GLY A 634 10.77 -6.77 -57.95
C GLY A 634 11.35 -5.69 -57.03
N CYS A 635 12.11 -6.11 -56.01
CA CYS A 635 12.77 -5.17 -55.11
C CYS A 635 13.87 -4.39 -55.88
N GLU A 636 13.92 -3.06 -55.74
CA GLU A 636 14.77 -2.19 -56.54
C GLU A 636 16.20 -2.10 -56.03
N GLU A 637 16.37 -2.11 -54.70
CA GLU A 637 17.69 -2.00 -54.05
C GLU A 637 17.91 -3.10 -53.05
N MET A 638 19.14 -3.38 -52.71
CA MET A 638 19.52 -4.46 -51.80
C MET A 638 20.77 -4.11 -50.99
N GLN A 639 20.82 -4.63 -49.78
CA GLN A 639 21.91 -4.56 -48.82
C GLN A 639 22.06 -5.86 -48.07
N GLY A 640 23.28 -6.29 -47.73
CA GLY A 640 23.52 -7.50 -46.95
C GLY A 640 24.91 -8.09 -47.18
N PHE A 641 25.31 -9.06 -46.38
CA PHE A 641 26.67 -9.60 -46.40
C PHE A 641 27.01 -10.38 -47.68
N HIS A 642 26.02 -10.85 -48.38
CA HIS A 642 26.27 -11.49 -49.69
C HIS A 642 26.72 -10.50 -50.76
N VAL A 643 26.22 -9.29 -50.74
CA VAL A 643 26.50 -8.24 -51.72
C VAL A 643 27.60 -7.31 -51.27
N GLY A 644 27.79 -7.11 -49.98
CA GLY A 644 28.88 -6.32 -49.40
C GLY A 644 28.80 -6.20 -47.88
N ARG A 645 29.87 -6.52 -47.19
CA ARG A 645 30.01 -6.31 -45.73
C ARG A 645 30.29 -4.83 -45.41
N PRO A 646 30.05 -4.35 -44.19
CA PRO A 646 30.46 -3.03 -43.75
C PRO A 646 31.97 -2.82 -43.92
N ILE A 647 32.35 -1.67 -44.47
CA ILE A 647 33.72 -1.29 -44.78
C ILE A 647 34.18 -0.22 -43.79
N ALA A 648 35.31 -0.42 -43.13
CA ALA A 648 35.85 0.57 -42.22
C ALA A 648 36.23 1.86 -42.98
N GLU A 649 35.97 3.02 -42.40
CA GLU A 649 36.27 4.32 -42.96
C GLU A 649 37.71 4.42 -43.48
N ALA A 650 38.67 3.89 -42.72
CA ALA A 650 40.10 3.92 -43.08
C ALA A 650 40.46 3.17 -44.39
N THR A 651 39.60 2.29 -44.86
CA THR A 651 39.85 1.47 -46.06
C THR A 651 39.16 1.99 -47.33
N LEU A 652 38.34 3.04 -47.21
CA LEU A 652 37.58 3.61 -48.34
C LEU A 652 38.47 4.14 -49.47
N GLU A 653 39.58 4.83 -49.13
CA GLU A 653 40.55 5.31 -50.13
C GLU A 653 41.14 4.16 -50.90
N THR A 654 41.58 3.11 -50.24
CA THR A 654 42.15 1.93 -50.86
C THR A 654 41.15 1.24 -51.80
N MET A 655 39.89 1.12 -51.34
CA MET A 655 38.82 0.61 -52.18
C MET A 655 38.60 1.44 -53.44
N GLN A 656 38.54 2.78 -53.29
CA GLN A 656 38.38 3.69 -54.43
C GLN A 656 39.53 3.57 -55.41
N MET A 657 40.78 3.55 -54.92
CA MET A 657 41.93 3.43 -55.73
C MET A 657 42.00 2.14 -56.57
N GLN A 658 41.57 1.03 -55.95
CA GLN A 658 41.62 -0.31 -56.57
C GLN A 658 40.43 -0.62 -57.49
N LEU A 659 39.24 -0.15 -57.14
CA LEU A 659 38.02 -0.43 -57.91
C LEU A 659 37.66 0.66 -58.92
N GLY A 660 38.12 1.91 -58.70
CA GLY A 660 37.87 3.04 -59.60
C GLY A 660 36.38 3.23 -59.89
N SER A 661 36.01 3.24 -61.19
CA SER A 661 34.60 3.34 -61.62
C SER A 661 33.83 2.03 -61.61
N SER A 662 34.51 0.90 -61.37
CA SER A 662 33.87 -0.46 -61.37
C SER A 662 33.25 -0.84 -60.00
N MET A 663 32.42 0.03 -59.49
CA MET A 663 31.76 -0.20 -58.17
C MET A 663 30.49 -1.03 -58.33
N HIS A 664 30.69 -2.34 -58.59
CA HIS A 664 29.64 -3.32 -58.68
C HIS A 664 29.76 -4.29 -57.47
N PHE A 665 28.67 -4.86 -56.99
CA PHE A 665 28.70 -5.70 -55.79
C PHE A 665 29.67 -6.89 -55.89
N VAL A 666 29.80 -7.51 -57.07
CA VAL A 666 30.77 -8.59 -57.30
C VAL A 666 32.23 -8.09 -57.15
N ALA A 667 32.53 -6.90 -57.66
CA ALA A 667 33.85 -6.32 -57.53
C ALA A 667 34.18 -5.93 -56.08
N ILE A 668 33.25 -5.32 -55.38
CA ILE A 668 33.40 -4.97 -53.97
C ILE A 668 33.53 -6.22 -53.09
N ARG A 669 32.70 -7.23 -53.29
CA ARG A 669 32.79 -8.51 -52.59
C ARG A 669 34.13 -9.21 -52.81
N ASN A 670 34.58 -9.29 -54.05
CA ASN A 670 35.87 -9.90 -54.37
C ASN A 670 37.03 -9.10 -53.77
N TRP A 671 36.97 -7.76 -53.79
CA TRP A 671 37.92 -6.89 -53.13
C TRP A 671 37.95 -7.14 -51.60
N GLN A 672 36.80 -7.23 -50.95
CA GLN A 672 36.70 -7.53 -49.51
C GLN A 672 37.32 -8.90 -49.18
N GLN A 673 37.07 -9.93 -50.00
CA GLN A 673 37.66 -11.26 -49.82
C GLN A 673 39.21 -11.22 -49.99
N ALA A 674 39.71 -10.47 -50.96
CA ALA A 674 41.13 -10.30 -51.17
C ALA A 674 41.84 -9.53 -50.03
N VAL A 675 41.18 -8.49 -49.49
CA VAL A 675 41.66 -7.75 -48.35
C VAL A 675 41.68 -8.61 -47.10
N ALA A 676 40.63 -9.40 -46.85
CA ALA A 676 40.54 -10.34 -45.71
C ALA A 676 41.62 -11.44 -45.80
N ALA A 677 41.94 -11.93 -47.00
CA ALA A 677 42.98 -12.95 -47.22
C ALA A 677 44.41 -12.42 -47.02
N ASN A 678 44.62 -11.11 -47.22
CA ASN A 678 45.94 -10.45 -47.11
C ASN A 678 46.21 -9.81 -45.73
N THR A 679 45.21 -9.71 -44.92
CA THR A 679 45.33 -9.19 -43.55
C THR A 679 44.99 -10.33 -42.61
N ASP A 680 45.85 -10.58 -41.60
CA ASP A 680 45.50 -11.43 -40.44
C ASP A 680 44.32 -10.79 -39.62
N LEU A 681 43.20 -10.57 -40.28
CA LEU A 681 41.99 -9.93 -39.78
C LEU A 681 41.02 -10.91 -39.09
N GLU A 682 41.52 -12.03 -38.53
CA GLU A 682 40.79 -12.89 -37.62
C GLU A 682 40.34 -12.18 -36.32
N LYS A 683 40.62 -10.87 -36.18
CA LYS A 683 40.23 -10.08 -34.97
C LYS A 683 38.90 -9.32 -35.09
N PHE A 684 38.18 -9.40 -36.21
CA PHE A 684 36.94 -8.65 -36.42
C PHE A 684 35.72 -9.50 -36.80
N GLU A 685 35.72 -10.80 -36.51
CA GLU A 685 34.50 -11.59 -36.61
C GLU A 685 33.61 -11.30 -35.37
N GLU A 686 32.46 -10.72 -35.63
CA GLU A 686 31.37 -10.76 -34.68
C GLU A 686 31.07 -12.24 -34.36
N PRO A 687 30.94 -12.62 -33.11
CA PRO A 687 30.57 -13.99 -32.76
C PRO A 687 29.19 -14.28 -33.36
N HIS A 688 29.12 -15.18 -34.31
CA HIS A 688 27.89 -15.75 -34.79
C HIS A 688 27.17 -16.36 -33.60
N HIS A 689 26.11 -15.71 -33.11
CA HIS A 689 25.14 -16.36 -32.24
C HIS A 689 24.43 -17.46 -33.06
N GLU A 690 24.89 -18.68 -32.87
CA GLU A 690 24.12 -19.86 -33.20
C GLU A 690 22.79 -19.81 -32.38
N LEU A 691 21.74 -19.32 -33.02
CA LEU A 691 20.37 -19.64 -32.65
C LEU A 691 20.13 -21.09 -33.09
N ARG A 692 20.65 -22.06 -32.32
CA ARG A 692 20.17 -23.41 -32.34
C ARG A 692 19.14 -23.59 -31.22
N SER A 693 17.92 -23.81 -31.67
CA SER A 693 16.79 -24.44 -31.04
C SER A 693 17.13 -25.32 -29.82
N ALA A 694 16.53 -25.06 -28.67
CA ALA A 694 15.87 -26.02 -27.79
C ALA A 694 14.78 -25.29 -26.99
#